data_b644bed24a49c4cfd8212dde80d9bed0
#
_entry.id   b644bed24a49c4cfd8212dde80d9bed0
#
_cell.length_a   1.000
_cell.length_b   1.000
_cell.length_c   1.000
_cell.angle_alpha   90.00
_cell.angle_beta   90.00
_cell.angle_gamma   90.00
#
_symmetry.space_group_name_H-M   'P 1'
#
loop_
_entity.id
_entity.type
_entity.pdbx_description
1 polymer ?
#
loop_
_entity_poly.entity_id
_entity_poly.type
_entity_poly.pdbx_seq_one_letter_code
_entity_poly.pdbx_strand_id
1 'polypeptide(L)'
;LYRIIVAVPALLVAGLAHAQAAAENGDPAQLATADLAAMPLEALMQVKVSTATLLPQRVADAPAAVVVLTAADIRDYGWRTLADALASLPGLYTSYDRTYNYLGARGFRRPGDYNSRFLLLIDGMRINDAVYDQASIGTDFPLDLDLVERIEFVPGPGSAVYGSNALFGVINVVTKTGKDLNGAQVATSVGSFGERRARASYGWHGSNGADLVLSATSYNRSGQDLSFPEFDTPDQNNGVAQGLDYDRAQYLFAKIAYGDYRLSAGYGNRTKGVPTAPYSSDFNQPFSTTDTHSFLNFAYRHAFTPTIELAGQLYWDRYDYRSPSIYGADPAYVNVDGDRAIWYGADIHATFTGLTRNRIVLGANVTRDASQNQYNYNVDPYQQILDSRHSSNFGGVYLEDEVDLTDRVTVTVGARADALPVGGTNVSPRLALVFKATPKDTFKLLYGSAFRAPNAYERYYTIPGPGGQTGNPSLQPERISTHEFIYDRAVGENGHATLSLFQYDVRDLITQTADPDSGISTFQNVNEARAKGAEFAYEQQFANGARVRASYAWQIARDSATGDVLQDSPRHLGKLNVSVPLFNHSARLGTEVRCESMRLAAAGSAGGYCLGNVSIGSDRLIRGADLSLSVYNVTDKRYADPTAPGYTQNVLVQQSRTFVAKLVYGF
;
A
#
# COMPACT_ATOMS: atom_id res chain seq x y z
N LEU A 1 -27.35 11.69 -20.34
CA LEU A 1 -25.95 11.32 -19.97
C LEU A 1 -25.41 10.15 -20.83
N TYR A 2 -26.26 9.37 -21.49
CA TYR A 2 -25.85 8.23 -22.34
C TYR A 2 -25.37 8.62 -23.76
N ARG A 3 -25.40 9.91 -24.11
CA ARG A 3 -25.04 10.40 -25.47
C ARG A 3 -23.67 11.11 -25.56
N ILE A 4 -22.91 11.21 -24.47
CA ILE A 4 -21.61 11.93 -24.46
C ILE A 4 -20.41 10.95 -24.54
N ILE A 5 -20.62 9.64 -24.33
CA ILE A 5 -19.52 8.65 -24.29
C ILE A 5 -19.09 8.14 -25.69
N VAL A 6 -19.85 8.42 -26.74
CA VAL A 6 -19.57 7.92 -28.11
C VAL A 6 -18.72 8.88 -28.97
N ALA A 7 -18.47 10.11 -28.51
CA ALA A 7 -17.79 11.13 -29.32
C ALA A 7 -16.26 11.30 -29.04
N VAL A 8 -15.69 10.62 -28.04
CA VAL A 8 -14.27 10.79 -27.66
C VAL A 8 -13.28 9.95 -28.45
N PRO A 9 -13.62 8.78 -29.06
CA PRO A 9 -12.63 8.01 -29.82
C PRO A 9 -12.25 8.59 -31.19
N ALA A 10 -13.04 9.49 -31.76
CA ALA A 10 -12.79 9.97 -33.13
C ALA A 10 -11.81 11.16 -33.24
N LEU A 11 -11.49 11.84 -32.15
CA LEU A 11 -10.57 12.99 -32.15
C LEU A 11 -9.10 12.62 -31.88
N LEU A 12 -8.84 11.40 -31.39
CA LEU A 12 -7.47 10.92 -31.10
C LEU A 12 -6.73 10.37 -32.33
N VAL A 13 -7.41 10.07 -33.42
CA VAL A 13 -6.78 9.52 -34.64
C VAL A 13 -6.29 10.59 -35.61
N ALA A 14 -6.77 11.81 -35.52
CA ALA A 14 -6.40 12.89 -36.45
C ALA A 14 -5.11 13.66 -36.08
N GLY A 15 -4.58 13.48 -34.87
CA GLY A 15 -3.37 14.16 -34.37
C GLY A 15 -2.03 13.46 -34.64
N LEU A 16 -2.03 12.25 -35.17
CA LEU A 16 -0.81 11.40 -35.29
C LEU A 16 0.01 11.60 -36.57
N ALA A 17 -0.35 12.54 -37.43
CA ALA A 17 0.26 12.65 -38.77
C ALA A 17 1.36 13.74 -38.93
N HIS A 18 1.75 14.48 -37.90
CA HIS A 18 2.67 15.64 -38.05
C HIS A 18 3.82 15.73 -37.03
N ALA A 19 4.31 14.62 -36.48
CA ALA A 19 5.49 14.64 -35.61
C ALA A 19 6.59 13.75 -36.16
N GLN A 20 7.20 14.16 -37.28
CA GLN A 20 8.40 13.53 -37.81
C GLN A 20 9.47 14.59 -38.03
N ALA A 21 10.21 14.94 -36.96
CA ALA A 21 11.57 15.52 -36.98
C ALA A 21 11.91 16.13 -35.61
N ALA A 22 12.48 15.36 -34.70
CA ALA A 22 13.46 15.80 -33.69
C ALA A 22 13.73 14.63 -32.72
N ALA A 23 14.57 13.71 -33.13
CA ALA A 23 15.05 12.66 -32.23
C ALA A 23 16.59 12.61 -32.36
N GLU A 24 17.23 13.46 -31.57
CA GLU A 24 18.64 13.29 -31.18
C GLU A 24 18.90 14.21 -29.98
N ASN A 25 18.46 13.81 -28.77
CA ASN A 25 19.07 14.20 -27.53
C ASN A 25 18.60 13.18 -26.48
N GLY A 26 19.57 12.43 -25.94
CA GLY A 26 19.32 11.32 -25.06
C GLY A 26 18.47 11.68 -23.83
N ASP A 27 17.34 11.04 -23.72
CA ASP A 27 16.44 11.06 -22.58
C ASP A 27 17.15 10.51 -21.33
N PRO A 28 17.33 11.29 -20.25
CA PRO A 28 17.88 10.78 -19.00
C PRO A 28 16.94 9.79 -18.27
N ALA A 29 15.72 9.55 -18.76
CA ALA A 29 14.81 8.50 -18.28
C ALA A 29 15.12 7.11 -18.88
N GLN A 30 15.99 7.02 -19.88
CA GLN A 30 16.51 5.77 -20.43
C GLN A 30 17.83 5.35 -19.76
N LEU A 31 17.87 5.25 -18.45
CA LEU A 31 18.76 4.22 -17.89
C LEU A 31 18.13 2.89 -18.33
N ALA A 32 18.82 2.25 -19.27
CA ALA A 32 18.46 0.97 -19.81
C ALA A 32 17.85 0.10 -18.71
N THR A 33 16.77 -0.57 -19.04
CA THR A 33 16.19 -1.68 -18.29
C THR A 33 17.23 -2.82 -18.22
N ALA A 34 18.37 -2.56 -17.60
CA ALA A 34 19.16 -3.57 -16.98
C ALA A 34 18.25 -4.16 -15.91
N ASP A 35 18.09 -5.48 -15.92
CA ASP A 35 17.30 -6.21 -14.95
C ASP A 35 17.66 -5.68 -13.55
N LEU A 36 16.77 -4.89 -12.92
CA LEU A 36 16.98 -4.34 -11.56
C LEU A 36 17.33 -5.46 -10.57
N ALA A 37 16.92 -6.70 -10.91
CA ALA A 37 17.23 -7.91 -10.21
C ALA A 37 18.72 -8.30 -10.26
N ALA A 38 19.39 -7.99 -11.36
CA ALA A 38 20.81 -8.30 -11.55
C ALA A 38 21.73 -7.10 -11.19
N MET A 39 21.14 -5.95 -10.87
CA MET A 39 21.93 -4.76 -10.52
C MET A 39 22.67 -4.93 -9.18
N PRO A 40 23.93 -4.50 -9.10
CA PRO A 40 24.62 -4.32 -7.84
C PRO A 40 23.83 -3.38 -6.90
N LEU A 41 23.94 -3.56 -5.58
CA LEU A 41 23.25 -2.69 -4.61
C LEU A 41 23.59 -1.21 -4.80
N GLU A 42 24.83 -0.90 -5.20
CA GLU A 42 25.24 0.46 -5.58
C GLU A 42 24.43 0.99 -6.76
N ALA A 43 24.11 0.16 -7.75
CA ALA A 43 23.25 0.54 -8.86
C ALA A 43 21.78 0.72 -8.41
N LEU A 44 21.29 -0.08 -7.44
CA LEU A 44 19.98 0.13 -6.81
C LEU A 44 19.94 1.44 -6.01
N MET A 45 21.02 1.80 -5.31
CA MET A 45 21.15 3.11 -4.64
C MET A 45 21.24 4.29 -5.63
N GLN A 46 21.59 4.02 -6.89
CA GLN A 46 21.56 4.99 -7.99
C GLN A 46 20.19 5.03 -8.70
N VAL A 47 19.28 4.08 -8.42
CA VAL A 47 17.92 4.13 -8.96
C VAL A 47 17.29 5.46 -8.57
N LYS A 48 16.78 6.15 -9.57
CA LYS A 48 16.09 7.41 -9.34
C LYS A 48 14.67 7.13 -8.86
N VAL A 49 14.35 7.60 -7.69
CA VAL A 49 13.01 7.59 -7.11
C VAL A 49 12.48 9.02 -7.08
N SER A 50 11.22 9.19 -7.39
CA SER A 50 10.54 10.50 -7.33
C SER A 50 9.52 10.57 -6.19
N THR A 51 9.28 9.46 -5.49
CA THR A 51 8.24 9.38 -4.46
C THR A 51 8.52 10.26 -3.24
N ALA A 52 9.78 10.60 -2.96
CA ALA A 52 10.10 11.43 -1.79
C ALA A 52 9.87 12.94 -2.00
N THR A 53 10.07 13.45 -3.24
CA THR A 53 10.09 14.91 -3.52
C THR A 53 9.50 15.28 -4.89
N LEU A 54 8.97 14.34 -5.67
CA LEU A 54 8.65 14.46 -7.10
C LEU A 54 9.85 14.77 -8.01
N LEU A 55 11.03 15.00 -7.44
CA LEU A 55 12.29 15.11 -8.19
C LEU A 55 12.89 13.72 -8.36
N PRO A 56 13.30 13.31 -9.56
CA PRO A 56 14.04 12.08 -9.76
C PRO A 56 15.40 12.13 -9.07
N GLN A 57 15.52 11.51 -7.90
CA GLN A 57 16.72 11.52 -7.06
C GLN A 57 17.20 10.10 -6.79
N ARG A 58 18.51 9.94 -6.58
CA ARG A 58 19.04 8.67 -6.07
C ARG A 58 18.53 8.42 -4.66
N VAL A 59 18.24 7.17 -4.33
CA VAL A 59 17.77 6.77 -2.98
C VAL A 59 18.69 7.34 -1.88
N ALA A 60 20.01 7.31 -2.09
CA ALA A 60 20.99 7.84 -1.13
C ALA A 60 20.86 9.35 -0.88
N ASP A 61 20.46 10.12 -1.89
CA ASP A 61 20.37 11.59 -1.83
C ASP A 61 18.99 12.07 -1.37
N ALA A 62 17.99 11.21 -1.41
CA ALA A 62 16.63 11.56 -1.04
C ALA A 62 16.55 12.07 0.43
N PRO A 63 15.80 13.15 0.69
CA PRO A 63 15.58 13.66 2.04
C PRO A 63 14.55 12.82 2.81
N ALA A 64 14.73 11.50 2.83
CA ALA A 64 13.93 10.50 3.51
C ALA A 64 14.69 9.17 3.58
N ALA A 65 14.22 8.22 4.41
CA ALA A 65 14.71 6.84 4.43
C ALA A 65 13.93 6.00 3.40
N VAL A 66 14.14 6.26 2.11
CA VAL A 66 13.43 5.54 1.04
C VAL A 66 13.91 4.10 0.97
N VAL A 67 12.97 3.16 0.90
CA VAL A 67 13.26 1.73 0.66
C VAL A 67 12.61 1.29 -0.64
N VAL A 68 13.38 0.55 -1.45
CA VAL A 68 12.92 -0.01 -2.73
C VAL A 68 12.93 -1.53 -2.65
N LEU A 69 11.80 -2.16 -2.95
CA LEU A 69 11.67 -3.59 -3.18
C LEU A 69 11.50 -3.84 -4.68
N THR A 70 12.26 -4.77 -5.23
CA THR A 70 12.29 -5.04 -6.66
C THR A 70 11.43 -6.24 -7.06
N ALA A 71 11.15 -6.39 -8.35
CA ALA A 71 10.53 -7.61 -8.91
C ALA A 71 11.32 -8.88 -8.55
N ALA A 72 12.65 -8.77 -8.40
CA ALA A 72 13.48 -9.88 -7.95
C ALA A 72 13.21 -10.26 -6.50
N ASP A 73 13.03 -9.26 -5.61
CA ASP A 73 12.68 -9.54 -4.22
C ASP A 73 11.33 -10.26 -4.13
N ILE A 74 10.32 -9.76 -4.89
CA ILE A 74 9.00 -10.39 -4.98
C ILE A 74 9.10 -11.86 -5.40
N ARG A 75 9.91 -12.13 -6.42
CA ARG A 75 10.14 -13.47 -6.96
C ARG A 75 10.94 -14.36 -6.01
N ASP A 76 12.05 -13.86 -5.46
CA ASP A 76 13.00 -14.65 -4.68
C ASP A 76 12.43 -15.04 -3.32
N TYR A 77 11.63 -14.15 -2.68
CA TYR A 77 10.97 -14.45 -1.41
C TYR A 77 9.56 -15.05 -1.59
N GLY A 78 9.04 -15.06 -2.82
CA GLY A 78 7.74 -15.63 -3.14
C GLY A 78 6.56 -14.83 -2.58
N TRP A 79 6.68 -13.52 -2.42
CA TRP A 79 5.59 -12.70 -1.90
C TRP A 79 4.35 -12.75 -2.80
N ARG A 80 3.18 -12.95 -2.18
CA ARG A 80 1.90 -13.18 -2.87
C ARG A 80 1.03 -11.94 -2.93
N THR A 81 1.19 -11.04 -1.93
CA THR A 81 0.43 -9.81 -1.77
C THR A 81 1.36 -8.64 -1.47
N LEU A 82 0.85 -7.43 -1.65
CA LEU A 82 1.57 -6.22 -1.26
C LEU A 82 1.85 -6.20 0.26
N ALA A 83 0.94 -6.76 1.08
CA ALA A 83 1.13 -6.91 2.52
C ALA A 83 2.35 -7.78 2.87
N ASP A 84 2.59 -8.89 2.15
CA ASP A 84 3.76 -9.74 2.36
C ASP A 84 5.06 -8.95 2.11
N ALA A 85 5.10 -8.17 1.01
CA ALA A 85 6.26 -7.33 0.66
C ALA A 85 6.50 -6.23 1.70
N LEU A 86 5.47 -5.49 2.09
CA LEU A 86 5.56 -4.41 3.07
C LEU A 86 5.95 -4.92 4.46
N ALA A 87 5.51 -6.12 4.84
CA ALA A 87 5.89 -6.75 6.10
C ALA A 87 7.40 -7.03 6.22
N SER A 88 8.15 -7.04 5.10
CA SER A 88 9.61 -7.21 5.09
C SER A 88 10.38 -5.91 5.41
N LEU A 89 9.72 -4.74 5.33
CA LEU A 89 10.35 -3.43 5.47
C LEU A 89 10.62 -3.04 6.93
N PRO A 90 11.70 -2.30 7.24
CA PRO A 90 11.99 -1.82 8.59
C PRO A 90 10.82 -1.04 9.18
N GLY A 91 10.55 -1.19 10.48
CA GLY A 91 9.51 -0.45 11.21
C GLY A 91 8.06 -0.74 10.81
N LEU A 92 7.81 -1.47 9.72
CA LEU A 92 6.46 -1.89 9.31
C LEU A 92 6.09 -3.26 9.88
N TYR A 93 4.82 -3.48 10.13
CA TYR A 93 4.26 -4.77 10.52
C TYR A 93 2.82 -4.89 10.00
N THR A 94 2.34 -6.11 9.84
CA THR A 94 1.01 -6.37 9.29
C THR A 94 0.19 -7.24 10.23
N SER A 95 -1.13 -7.13 10.16
CA SER A 95 -2.06 -8.12 10.70
C SER A 95 -3.15 -8.42 9.69
N TYR A 96 -3.84 -9.51 9.95
CA TYR A 96 -4.91 -10.00 9.10
C TYR A 96 -6.11 -10.44 9.95
N ASP A 97 -7.25 -9.80 9.74
CA ASP A 97 -8.49 -10.10 10.45
C ASP A 97 -9.33 -11.20 9.78
N ARG A 98 -8.74 -11.98 8.90
CA ARG A 98 -9.36 -12.98 8.01
C ARG A 98 -10.15 -12.38 6.85
N THR A 99 -10.26 -11.04 6.79
CA THR A 99 -10.92 -10.33 5.70
C THR A 99 -9.97 -9.37 5.01
N TYR A 100 -9.32 -8.48 5.77
CA TYR A 100 -8.40 -7.45 5.27
C TYR A 100 -7.03 -7.51 5.96
N ASN A 101 -6.03 -7.02 5.24
CA ASN A 101 -4.69 -6.81 5.78
C ASN A 101 -4.53 -5.37 6.24
N TYR A 102 -4.03 -5.20 7.46
CA TYR A 102 -3.74 -3.91 8.06
C TYR A 102 -2.25 -3.69 8.19
N LEU A 103 -1.81 -2.46 7.95
CA LEU A 103 -0.42 -2.03 8.01
C LEU A 103 -0.19 -1.14 9.23
N GLY A 104 0.84 -1.44 9.99
CA GLY A 104 1.34 -0.61 11.06
C GLY A 104 2.74 -0.07 10.76
N ALA A 105 3.04 1.13 11.24
CA ALA A 105 4.34 1.77 11.14
C ALA A 105 4.73 2.41 12.47
N ARG A 106 5.96 2.14 12.91
CA ARG A 106 6.58 2.82 14.06
C ARG A 106 5.73 2.78 15.34
N GLY A 107 5.02 1.65 15.52
CA GLY A 107 4.13 1.42 16.67
C GLY A 107 2.72 1.98 16.54
N PHE A 108 2.41 2.70 15.48
CA PHE A 108 1.06 3.13 15.17
C PHE A 108 0.36 2.11 14.27
N ARG A 109 -0.72 1.57 14.76
CA ARG A 109 -1.75 0.88 14.00
C ARG A 109 -3.04 0.88 14.80
N ARG A 110 -4.14 0.98 14.11
CA ARG A 110 -5.45 0.80 14.69
C ARG A 110 -6.17 -0.28 13.88
N PRO A 111 -6.56 -1.41 14.51
CA PRO A 111 -7.39 -2.40 13.83
C PRO A 111 -8.68 -1.77 13.32
N GLY A 112 -9.07 -2.07 12.08
CA GLY A 112 -10.28 -1.55 11.44
C GLY A 112 -10.16 -0.15 10.84
N ASP A 113 -8.94 0.41 10.66
CA ASP A 113 -8.74 1.73 10.03
C ASP A 113 -8.51 1.67 8.51
N TYR A 114 -8.60 0.49 7.92
CA TYR A 114 -8.45 0.24 6.47
C TYR A 114 -7.19 0.85 5.85
N ASN A 115 -6.11 1.02 6.64
CA ASN A 115 -4.84 1.64 6.23
C ASN A 115 -4.99 3.10 5.75
N SER A 116 -6.01 3.82 6.18
CA SER A 116 -6.34 5.18 5.72
C SER A 116 -5.25 6.22 6.03
N ARG A 117 -4.25 5.88 6.84
CA ARG A 117 -3.10 6.72 7.20
C ARG A 117 -1.87 6.51 6.33
N PHE A 118 -1.96 5.61 5.35
CA PHE A 118 -0.96 5.40 4.30
C PHE A 118 -1.51 5.84 2.96
N LEU A 119 -0.71 6.58 2.20
CA LEU A 119 -1.04 6.86 0.82
C LEU A 119 -0.51 5.73 -0.07
N LEU A 120 -1.41 5.12 -0.83
CA LEU A 120 -1.08 4.08 -1.79
C LEU A 120 -1.21 4.62 -3.23
N LEU A 121 -0.13 4.45 -3.99
CA LEU A 121 -0.04 4.89 -5.38
C LEU A 121 0.23 3.71 -6.31
N ILE A 122 -0.33 3.76 -7.52
CA ILE A 122 0.07 2.93 -8.67
C ILE A 122 0.61 3.86 -9.75
N ASP A 123 1.88 3.70 -10.13
CA ASP A 123 2.58 4.56 -11.09
C ASP A 123 2.42 6.07 -10.79
N GLY A 124 2.38 6.43 -9.49
CA GLY A 124 2.20 7.81 -9.01
C GLY A 124 0.75 8.27 -8.89
N MET A 125 -0.24 7.50 -9.34
CA MET A 125 -1.65 7.79 -9.18
C MET A 125 -2.16 7.27 -7.83
N ARG A 126 -2.86 8.12 -7.06
CA ARG A 126 -3.52 7.75 -5.81
C ARG A 126 -4.69 6.80 -6.05
N ILE A 127 -4.75 5.69 -5.27
CA ILE A 127 -5.81 4.70 -5.36
C ILE A 127 -6.56 4.44 -4.06
N ASN A 128 -6.31 5.23 -2.99
CA ASN A 128 -7.17 5.17 -1.80
C ASN A 128 -8.60 5.52 -2.19
N ASP A 129 -9.60 4.71 -1.76
CA ASP A 129 -11.00 4.96 -2.09
C ASP A 129 -11.55 6.23 -1.42
N ALA A 130 -12.68 6.74 -1.90
CA ALA A 130 -13.25 8.00 -1.42
C ALA A 130 -14.27 7.84 -0.28
N VAL A 131 -14.55 6.62 0.21
CA VAL A 131 -15.46 6.37 1.36
C VAL A 131 -14.67 6.08 2.62
N TYR A 132 -13.75 5.11 2.59
CA TYR A 132 -12.93 4.68 3.73
C TYR A 132 -11.51 5.25 3.70
N ASP A 133 -11.08 5.88 2.61
CA ASP A 133 -9.66 6.18 2.35
C ASP A 133 -8.78 4.92 2.36
N GLN A 134 -9.34 3.77 2.03
CA GLN A 134 -8.66 2.47 2.15
C GLN A 134 -7.43 2.38 1.24
N ALA A 135 -6.31 1.96 1.80
CA ALA A 135 -5.15 1.47 1.05
C ALA A 135 -5.16 -0.06 1.03
N SER A 136 -5.67 -0.64 -0.04
CA SER A 136 -5.77 -2.10 -0.24
C SER A 136 -4.39 -2.72 -0.43
N ILE A 137 -3.99 -3.67 0.43
CA ILE A 137 -2.66 -4.30 0.39
C ILE A 137 -2.70 -5.83 0.35
N GLY A 138 -3.88 -6.43 0.49
CA GLY A 138 -4.12 -7.87 0.41
C GLY A 138 -4.48 -8.33 -1.00
N THR A 139 -5.36 -9.31 -1.11
CA THR A 139 -5.98 -9.76 -2.36
C THR A 139 -7.03 -8.77 -2.90
N ASP A 140 -7.38 -7.76 -2.13
CA ASP A 140 -8.18 -6.59 -2.49
C ASP A 140 -7.38 -5.52 -3.28
N PHE A 141 -6.06 -5.60 -3.32
CA PHE A 141 -5.22 -4.74 -4.17
C PHE A 141 -5.51 -5.02 -5.65
N PRO A 142 -5.80 -4.00 -6.50
CA PRO A 142 -6.39 -4.22 -7.82
C PRO A 142 -5.38 -4.67 -8.90
N LEU A 143 -4.19 -5.15 -8.51
CA LEU A 143 -3.16 -5.66 -9.43
C LEU A 143 -2.57 -6.99 -8.95
N ASP A 144 -2.17 -7.83 -9.93
CA ASP A 144 -1.30 -8.96 -9.66
C ASP A 144 0.12 -8.48 -9.33
N LEU A 145 0.69 -8.94 -8.22
CA LEU A 145 2.02 -8.52 -7.76
C LEU A 145 3.15 -8.88 -8.75
N ASP A 146 2.95 -9.87 -9.61
CA ASP A 146 3.90 -10.20 -10.67
C ASP A 146 4.04 -9.12 -11.77
N LEU A 147 3.08 -8.18 -11.85
CA LEU A 147 3.16 -7.03 -12.76
C LEU A 147 3.94 -5.86 -12.16
N VAL A 148 4.39 -5.98 -10.93
CA VAL A 148 5.16 -4.93 -10.25
C VAL A 148 6.62 -5.03 -10.66
N GLU A 149 7.18 -3.90 -11.07
CA GLU A 149 8.62 -3.71 -11.30
C GLU A 149 9.34 -3.44 -9.98
N ARG A 150 8.78 -2.52 -9.18
CA ARG A 150 9.28 -2.19 -7.85
C ARG A 150 8.21 -1.56 -6.97
N ILE A 151 8.43 -1.63 -5.68
CA ILE A 151 7.65 -0.95 -4.65
C ILE A 151 8.59 0.06 -3.98
N GLU A 152 8.21 1.33 -3.99
CA GLU A 152 8.92 2.40 -3.31
C GLU A 152 8.15 2.75 -2.03
N PHE A 153 8.81 2.67 -0.88
CA PHE A 153 8.24 3.08 0.39
C PHE A 153 9.01 4.26 0.96
N VAL A 154 8.30 5.34 1.25
CA VAL A 154 8.81 6.53 1.91
C VAL A 154 8.18 6.63 3.29
N PRO A 155 8.90 6.30 4.37
CA PRO A 155 8.38 6.41 5.72
C PRO A 155 8.21 7.87 6.14
N GLY A 156 7.25 8.10 7.04
CA GLY A 156 7.00 9.41 7.62
C GLY A 156 6.06 10.30 6.80
N PRO A 157 5.97 11.59 7.15
CA PRO A 157 4.98 12.51 6.60
C PRO A 157 5.26 12.86 5.15
N GLY A 158 4.33 12.50 4.26
CA GLY A 158 4.37 12.82 2.83
C GLY A 158 3.45 13.97 2.42
N SER A 159 2.69 14.57 3.34
CA SER A 159 1.64 15.52 2.98
C SER A 159 2.14 16.82 2.36
N ALA A 160 3.39 17.22 2.59
CA ALA A 160 3.99 18.39 1.93
C ALA A 160 4.02 18.25 0.40
N VAL A 161 3.92 17.04 -0.13
CA VAL A 161 3.88 16.74 -1.56
C VAL A 161 2.50 16.20 -1.97
N TYR A 162 1.96 15.25 -1.23
CA TYR A 162 0.82 14.43 -1.64
C TYR A 162 -0.51 14.79 -0.98
N GLY A 163 -0.51 15.63 0.08
CA GLY A 163 -1.73 15.99 0.81
C GLY A 163 -2.20 14.90 1.77
N SER A 164 -3.52 14.68 1.87
CA SER A 164 -4.13 13.76 2.84
C SER A 164 -3.64 12.31 2.71
N ASN A 165 -3.75 11.53 3.79
CA ASN A 165 -3.42 10.09 3.95
C ASN A 165 -1.93 9.74 3.96
N ALA A 166 -1.03 10.63 3.57
CA ALA A 166 0.40 10.42 3.67
C ALA A 166 0.93 10.70 5.10
N LEU A 167 0.27 10.11 6.14
CA LEU A 167 0.58 10.36 7.54
C LEU A 167 1.80 9.57 8.00
N PHE A 168 1.78 8.24 7.81
CA PHE A 168 2.83 7.32 8.24
C PHE A 168 3.75 6.88 7.11
N GLY A 169 3.36 7.14 5.87
CA GLY A 169 4.19 6.85 4.71
C GLY A 169 3.45 6.90 3.40
N VAL A 170 4.23 6.88 2.33
CA VAL A 170 3.79 6.77 0.94
C VAL A 170 4.31 5.48 0.35
N ILE A 171 3.41 4.69 -0.23
CA ILE A 171 3.71 3.44 -0.93
C ILE A 171 3.42 3.69 -2.41
N ASN A 172 4.43 3.62 -3.27
CA ASN A 172 4.26 3.73 -4.70
C ASN A 172 4.61 2.40 -5.37
N VAL A 173 3.62 1.78 -5.99
CA VAL A 173 3.77 0.54 -6.76
C VAL A 173 4.00 0.91 -8.21
N VAL A 174 5.22 0.71 -8.69
CA VAL A 174 5.59 0.96 -10.09
C VAL A 174 5.40 -0.31 -10.89
N THR A 175 4.63 -0.23 -11.97
CA THR A 175 4.27 -1.40 -12.78
C THR A 175 5.29 -1.65 -13.90
N LYS A 176 5.45 -2.91 -14.29
CA LYS A 176 6.29 -3.34 -15.41
C LYS A 176 5.91 -2.64 -16.72
N THR A 177 6.89 -2.51 -17.61
CA THR A 177 6.74 -2.05 -18.99
C THR A 177 6.57 -3.22 -19.95
N GLY A 178 6.17 -2.95 -21.20
CA GLY A 178 6.12 -3.96 -22.25
C GLY A 178 7.50 -4.56 -22.55
N LYS A 179 8.57 -3.78 -22.38
CA LYS A 179 9.94 -4.25 -22.48
C LYS A 179 10.31 -5.25 -21.38
N ASP A 180 9.82 -5.05 -20.14
CA ASP A 180 10.09 -5.94 -19.00
C ASP A 180 9.39 -7.29 -19.14
N LEU A 181 8.19 -7.32 -19.75
CA LEU A 181 7.45 -8.56 -20.04
C LEU A 181 7.96 -9.25 -21.31
N ASN A 182 8.33 -8.48 -22.33
CA ASN A 182 8.96 -8.92 -23.58
C ASN A 182 8.29 -10.15 -24.22
N GLY A 183 7.06 -10.01 -24.71
CA GLY A 183 6.29 -11.08 -25.36
C GLY A 183 5.13 -11.57 -24.52
N ALA A 184 4.61 -12.74 -24.87
CA ALA A 184 3.53 -13.38 -24.13
C ALA A 184 4.08 -14.17 -22.93
N GLN A 185 3.36 -14.12 -21.82
CA GLN A 185 3.70 -14.83 -20.59
C GLN A 185 2.45 -15.45 -19.98
N VAL A 186 2.54 -16.70 -19.55
CA VAL A 186 1.52 -17.38 -18.75
C VAL A 186 2.11 -17.76 -17.42
N ALA A 187 1.38 -17.51 -16.34
CA ALA A 187 1.74 -17.94 -15.00
C ALA A 187 0.61 -18.78 -14.38
N THR A 188 0.98 -19.82 -13.67
CA THR A 188 0.04 -20.62 -12.87
C THR A 188 0.64 -20.94 -11.52
N SER A 189 -0.19 -20.99 -10.48
CA SER A 189 0.23 -21.52 -9.18
C SER A 189 -0.85 -22.39 -8.56
N VAL A 190 -0.42 -23.34 -7.76
CA VAL A 190 -1.26 -24.20 -6.91
C VAL A 190 -0.67 -24.24 -5.52
N GLY A 191 -1.53 -24.28 -4.51
CA GLY A 191 -1.07 -24.24 -3.13
C GLY A 191 -2.02 -24.90 -2.14
N SER A 192 -1.64 -24.80 -0.87
CA SER A 192 -2.45 -25.27 0.25
C SER A 192 -3.82 -24.60 0.28
N PHE A 193 -4.79 -25.26 0.89
CA PHE A 193 -6.15 -24.76 1.08
C PHE A 193 -6.90 -24.49 -0.23
N GLY A 194 -6.58 -25.28 -1.28
CA GLY A 194 -7.22 -25.16 -2.59
C GLY A 194 -6.84 -23.91 -3.38
N GLU A 195 -5.68 -23.30 -3.04
CA GLU A 195 -5.19 -22.12 -3.77
C GLU A 195 -4.86 -22.48 -5.22
N ARG A 196 -5.37 -21.67 -6.15
CA ARG A 196 -5.10 -21.75 -7.58
C ARG A 196 -5.06 -20.34 -8.16
N ARG A 197 -4.05 -20.05 -8.96
CA ARG A 197 -3.92 -18.78 -9.68
C ARG A 197 -3.54 -19.09 -11.13
N ALA A 198 -4.10 -18.33 -12.06
CA ALA A 198 -3.72 -18.32 -13.46
C ALA A 198 -3.65 -16.88 -13.95
N ARG A 199 -2.58 -16.55 -14.68
CA ARG A 199 -2.38 -15.24 -15.31
C ARG A 199 -1.93 -15.41 -16.74
N ALA A 200 -2.43 -14.57 -17.64
CA ALA A 200 -1.91 -14.37 -18.98
C ALA A 200 -1.54 -12.89 -19.14
N SER A 201 -0.34 -12.62 -19.65
CA SER A 201 0.16 -11.27 -19.87
C SER A 201 0.82 -11.15 -21.22
N TYR A 202 0.79 -9.95 -21.78
CA TYR A 202 1.50 -9.62 -23.02
C TYR A 202 2.21 -8.28 -22.88
N GLY A 203 3.48 -8.24 -23.20
CA GLY A 203 4.29 -7.03 -23.25
C GLY A 203 4.88 -6.84 -24.63
N TRP A 204 4.81 -5.63 -25.13
CA TRP A 204 5.40 -5.26 -26.41
C TRP A 204 6.08 -3.89 -26.33
N HIS A 205 7.26 -3.80 -26.89
CA HIS A 205 8.00 -2.56 -27.01
C HIS A 205 8.45 -2.38 -28.48
N GLY A 206 7.95 -1.33 -29.11
CA GLY A 206 8.25 -1.01 -30.51
C GLY A 206 9.55 -0.23 -30.66
N SER A 207 10.19 -0.35 -31.82
CA SER A 207 11.39 0.43 -32.15
C SER A 207 11.16 1.94 -32.21
N ASN A 208 9.91 2.37 -32.30
CA ASN A 208 9.48 3.78 -32.24
C ASN A 208 9.27 4.29 -30.81
N GLY A 209 9.57 3.48 -29.79
CA GLY A 209 9.38 3.82 -28.38
C GLY A 209 7.97 3.60 -27.84
N ALA A 210 7.04 3.05 -28.64
CA ALA A 210 5.72 2.66 -28.13
C ALA A 210 5.83 1.43 -27.22
N ASP A 211 5.09 1.42 -26.12
CA ASP A 211 5.10 0.38 -25.10
C ASP A 211 3.68 -0.06 -24.76
N LEU A 212 3.47 -1.36 -24.60
CA LEU A 212 2.16 -1.95 -24.29
C LEU A 212 2.32 -3.06 -23.25
N VAL A 213 1.47 -3.02 -22.24
CA VAL A 213 1.26 -4.11 -21.27
C VAL A 213 -0.22 -4.45 -21.24
N LEU A 214 -0.54 -5.73 -21.34
CA LEU A 214 -1.88 -6.29 -21.10
C LEU A 214 -1.76 -7.46 -20.14
N SER A 215 -2.67 -7.59 -19.18
CA SER A 215 -2.69 -8.72 -18.26
C SER A 215 -4.08 -9.03 -17.75
N ALA A 216 -4.35 -10.33 -17.57
CA ALA A 216 -5.53 -10.84 -16.91
C ALA A 216 -5.14 -11.95 -15.93
N THR A 217 -5.66 -11.87 -14.69
CA THR A 217 -5.39 -12.84 -13.61
C THR A 217 -6.70 -13.33 -13.01
N SER A 218 -6.75 -14.63 -12.69
CA SER A 218 -7.78 -15.24 -11.87
C SER A 218 -7.15 -15.95 -10.68
N TYR A 219 -7.67 -15.71 -9.49
CA TYR A 219 -7.24 -16.29 -8.22
C TYR A 219 -8.43 -16.92 -7.51
N ASN A 220 -8.23 -18.09 -6.94
CA ASN A 220 -9.22 -18.80 -6.14
C ASN A 220 -8.53 -19.57 -5.02
N ARG A 221 -9.11 -19.53 -3.82
CA ARG A 221 -8.70 -20.29 -2.66
C ARG A 221 -9.93 -20.71 -1.88
N SER A 222 -10.01 -22.00 -1.51
CA SER A 222 -11.14 -22.52 -0.71
C SER A 222 -11.04 -22.10 0.76
N GLY A 223 -9.81 -21.86 1.27
CA GLY A 223 -9.58 -21.50 2.65
C GLY A 223 -9.57 -22.70 3.59
N GLN A 224 -9.71 -22.43 4.88
CA GLN A 224 -9.65 -23.40 5.97
C GLN A 224 -10.98 -23.42 6.74
N ASP A 225 -11.33 -24.57 7.33
CA ASP A 225 -12.28 -24.61 8.42
C ASP A 225 -11.57 -24.09 9.68
N LEU A 226 -12.16 -23.12 10.35
CA LEU A 226 -11.55 -22.41 11.47
C LEU A 226 -12.35 -22.63 12.74
N SER A 227 -11.65 -22.91 13.85
CA SER A 227 -12.28 -23.10 15.15
C SER A 227 -12.13 -21.85 16.03
N PHE A 228 -13.25 -21.39 16.59
CA PHE A 228 -13.33 -20.22 17.46
C PHE A 228 -13.97 -20.65 18.80
N PRO A 229 -13.19 -20.70 19.88
CA PRO A 229 -13.70 -21.10 21.20
C PRO A 229 -14.86 -20.25 21.72
N GLU A 230 -14.95 -19.01 21.26
CA GLU A 230 -16.02 -18.07 21.63
C GLU A 230 -17.41 -18.53 21.16
N PHE A 231 -17.48 -19.41 20.18
CA PHE A 231 -18.69 -19.97 19.58
C PHE A 231 -18.83 -21.49 19.81
N ASP A 232 -18.10 -22.07 20.79
CA ASP A 232 -18.09 -23.53 21.06
C ASP A 232 -19.36 -23.96 21.78
N THR A 233 -20.50 -23.93 21.05
CA THR A 233 -21.80 -24.42 21.49
C THR A 233 -22.41 -25.31 20.41
N PRO A 234 -23.27 -26.31 20.74
CA PRO A 234 -23.85 -27.22 19.75
C PRO A 234 -24.68 -26.54 18.66
N ASP A 235 -25.37 -25.45 18.98
CA ASP A 235 -26.16 -24.64 18.05
C ASP A 235 -25.29 -23.75 17.12
N GLN A 236 -24.04 -23.53 17.49
CA GLN A 236 -23.07 -22.80 16.70
C GLN A 236 -21.99 -23.72 16.09
N ASN A 237 -22.38 -24.92 15.65
CA ASN A 237 -21.50 -25.89 15.01
C ASN A 237 -20.23 -26.21 15.82
N ASN A 238 -20.31 -26.21 17.16
CA ASN A 238 -19.19 -26.42 18.09
C ASN A 238 -18.01 -25.49 17.79
N GLY A 239 -18.28 -24.25 17.47
CA GLY A 239 -17.28 -23.22 17.20
C GLY A 239 -16.52 -23.37 15.88
N VAL A 240 -16.97 -24.23 14.96
CA VAL A 240 -16.28 -24.46 13.67
C VAL A 240 -16.96 -23.67 12.55
N ALA A 241 -16.28 -22.66 12.01
CA ALA A 241 -16.68 -21.97 10.78
C ALA A 241 -16.26 -22.80 9.57
N GLN A 242 -17.22 -23.44 8.93
CA GLN A 242 -16.97 -24.41 7.87
C GLN A 242 -17.13 -23.79 6.48
N GLY A 243 -16.08 -23.88 5.64
CA GLY A 243 -16.11 -23.43 4.25
C GLY A 243 -16.27 -21.91 4.06
N LEU A 244 -16.07 -21.11 5.10
CA LEU A 244 -16.28 -19.65 5.08
C LEU A 244 -15.00 -18.82 4.87
N ASP A 245 -13.81 -19.42 4.84
CA ASP A 245 -12.53 -18.71 4.67
C ASP A 245 -12.07 -18.61 3.19
N TYR A 246 -13.00 -18.79 2.23
CA TYR A 246 -12.65 -18.71 0.81
C TYR A 246 -12.23 -17.29 0.38
N ASP A 247 -11.43 -17.23 -0.72
CA ASP A 247 -10.96 -15.96 -1.31
C ASP A 247 -10.88 -16.13 -2.84
N ARG A 248 -11.50 -15.23 -3.58
CA ARG A 248 -11.59 -15.26 -5.04
C ARG A 248 -11.34 -13.87 -5.57
N ALA A 249 -10.44 -13.74 -6.54
CA ALA A 249 -10.14 -12.46 -7.14
C ALA A 249 -9.89 -12.57 -8.65
N GLN A 250 -10.19 -11.48 -9.35
CA GLN A 250 -9.91 -11.30 -10.77
C GLN A 250 -9.29 -9.93 -10.97
N TYR A 251 -8.22 -9.85 -11.77
CA TYR A 251 -7.55 -8.60 -12.07
C TYR A 251 -7.38 -8.47 -13.58
N LEU A 252 -7.63 -7.26 -14.10
CA LEU A 252 -7.31 -6.87 -15.46
C LEU A 252 -6.44 -5.61 -15.40
N PHE A 253 -5.41 -5.55 -16.23
CA PHE A 253 -4.54 -4.40 -16.31
C PHE A 253 -4.13 -4.15 -17.76
N ALA A 254 -4.14 -2.87 -18.15
CA ALA A 254 -3.64 -2.41 -19.44
C ALA A 254 -2.82 -1.12 -19.23
N LYS A 255 -1.68 -1.02 -19.90
CA LYS A 255 -0.85 0.17 -19.94
C LYS A 255 -0.29 0.38 -21.34
N ILE A 256 -0.43 1.60 -21.85
CA ILE A 256 0.14 2.04 -23.13
C ILE A 256 0.96 3.30 -22.84
N ALA A 257 2.19 3.36 -23.38
CA ALA A 257 3.01 4.56 -23.34
C ALA A 257 3.57 4.86 -24.73
N TYR A 258 3.65 6.14 -25.08
CA TYR A 258 4.26 6.62 -26.29
C TYR A 258 4.75 8.06 -26.13
N GLY A 259 6.05 8.28 -26.31
CA GLY A 259 6.66 9.58 -26.07
C GLY A 259 6.36 10.06 -24.65
N ASP A 260 5.77 11.24 -24.55
CA ASP A 260 5.47 11.90 -23.28
C ASP A 260 4.15 11.42 -22.61
N TYR A 261 3.43 10.51 -23.23
CA TYR A 261 2.09 10.10 -22.84
C TYR A 261 2.06 8.69 -22.31
N ARG A 262 1.31 8.48 -21.23
CA ARG A 262 1.00 7.16 -20.67
C ARG A 262 -0.48 7.08 -20.32
N LEU A 263 -1.12 6.01 -20.74
CA LEU A 263 -2.48 5.64 -20.34
C LEU A 263 -2.44 4.28 -19.65
N SER A 264 -3.01 4.19 -18.46
CA SER A 264 -3.17 2.92 -17.74
C SER A 264 -4.59 2.77 -17.25
N ALA A 265 -5.07 1.52 -17.25
CA ALA A 265 -6.38 1.13 -16.78
C ALA A 265 -6.27 -0.16 -15.97
N GLY A 266 -7.00 -0.26 -14.88
CA GLY A 266 -7.06 -1.43 -14.04
C GLY A 266 -8.47 -1.75 -13.58
N TYR A 267 -8.69 -3.04 -13.34
CA TYR A 267 -9.90 -3.58 -12.74
C TYR A 267 -9.52 -4.71 -11.80
N GLY A 268 -9.96 -4.63 -10.55
CA GLY A 268 -9.87 -5.69 -9.55
C GLY A 268 -11.24 -5.99 -8.99
N ASN A 269 -11.58 -7.27 -8.88
CA ASN A 269 -12.76 -7.75 -8.16
C ASN A 269 -12.34 -8.87 -7.24
N ARG A 270 -12.67 -8.75 -5.97
CA ARG A 270 -12.37 -9.75 -4.96
C ARG A 270 -13.62 -10.09 -4.17
N THR A 271 -13.89 -11.38 -3.93
CA THR A 271 -14.91 -11.85 -2.99
C THR A 271 -14.25 -12.72 -1.92
N LYS A 272 -14.38 -12.30 -0.67
CA LYS A 272 -13.81 -12.99 0.52
C LYS A 272 -14.91 -13.45 1.44
N GLY A 273 -14.90 -14.73 1.80
CA GLY A 273 -15.71 -15.26 2.88
C GLY A 273 -15.23 -14.78 4.25
N VAL A 274 -16.14 -14.50 5.17
CA VAL A 274 -15.87 -13.98 6.51
C VAL A 274 -16.21 -15.05 7.54
N PRO A 275 -15.21 -15.78 8.09
CA PRO A 275 -15.47 -16.89 9.01
C PRO A 275 -15.66 -16.46 10.46
N THR A 276 -15.45 -15.19 10.79
CA THR A 276 -15.26 -14.68 12.16
C THR A 276 -16.53 -14.15 12.81
N ALA A 277 -17.64 -14.08 12.07
CA ALA A 277 -18.93 -13.54 12.52
C ALA A 277 -18.81 -12.17 13.27
N PRO A 278 -18.18 -11.15 12.66
CA PRO A 278 -18.08 -9.84 13.28
C PRO A 278 -19.44 -9.15 13.33
N TYR A 279 -19.54 -8.07 14.14
CA TYR A 279 -20.73 -7.22 14.25
C TYR A 279 -21.99 -7.97 14.69
N SER A 280 -21.83 -9.03 15.51
CA SER A 280 -22.92 -9.87 16.01
C SER A 280 -23.72 -10.58 14.89
N SER A 281 -23.11 -10.82 13.73
CA SER A 281 -23.69 -11.69 12.70
C SER A 281 -23.73 -13.15 13.17
N ASP A 282 -24.64 -13.94 12.61
CA ASP A 282 -24.80 -15.34 12.99
C ASP A 282 -23.56 -16.16 12.63
N PHE A 283 -23.03 -16.90 13.61
CA PHE A 283 -21.84 -17.72 13.40
C PHE A 283 -22.12 -18.91 12.48
N ASN A 284 -21.11 -19.28 11.69
CA ASN A 284 -21.16 -20.36 10.70
C ASN A 284 -22.30 -20.20 9.66
N GLN A 285 -22.71 -18.95 9.40
CA GLN A 285 -23.64 -18.60 8.33
C GLN A 285 -22.93 -17.89 7.18
N PRO A 286 -23.48 -17.91 5.95
CA PRO A 286 -22.90 -17.19 4.83
C PRO A 286 -22.69 -15.71 5.11
N PHE A 287 -21.43 -15.31 5.09
CA PHE A 287 -20.99 -13.93 5.21
C PHE A 287 -19.82 -13.72 4.23
N SER A 288 -19.90 -12.69 3.41
CA SER A 288 -18.81 -12.35 2.49
C SER A 288 -18.69 -10.85 2.26
N THR A 289 -17.51 -10.42 1.86
CA THR A 289 -17.27 -9.09 1.31
C THR A 289 -16.90 -9.20 -0.16
N THR A 290 -17.39 -8.27 -0.97
CA THR A 290 -16.97 -8.11 -2.36
C THR A 290 -16.47 -6.69 -2.57
N ASP A 291 -15.21 -6.59 -2.96
CA ASP A 291 -14.50 -5.35 -3.26
C ASP A 291 -14.27 -5.27 -4.77
N THR A 292 -14.70 -4.19 -5.41
CA THR A 292 -14.47 -3.97 -6.84
C THR A 292 -13.85 -2.60 -7.04
N HIS A 293 -12.63 -2.56 -7.61
CA HIS A 293 -11.93 -1.32 -7.89
C HIS A 293 -11.62 -1.21 -9.38
N SER A 294 -11.96 -0.09 -10.00
CA SER A 294 -11.66 0.22 -11.40
C SER A 294 -11.00 1.60 -11.47
N PHE A 295 -9.95 1.73 -12.27
CA PHE A 295 -9.28 3.00 -12.46
C PHE A 295 -8.85 3.24 -13.90
N LEU A 296 -8.72 4.53 -14.24
CA LEU A 296 -8.15 5.00 -15.50
C LEU A 296 -7.22 6.18 -15.17
N ASN A 297 -5.98 6.15 -15.65
CA ASN A 297 -5.00 7.20 -15.44
C ASN A 297 -4.36 7.59 -16.79
N PHE A 298 -4.43 8.87 -17.12
CA PHE A 298 -3.71 9.49 -18.22
C PHE A 298 -2.61 10.38 -17.65
N ALA A 299 -1.36 10.08 -17.91
CA ALA A 299 -0.21 10.85 -17.46
C ALA A 299 0.56 11.43 -18.63
N TYR A 300 1.06 12.65 -18.42
CA TYR A 300 1.88 13.41 -19.35
C TYR A 300 3.16 13.88 -18.65
N ARG A 301 4.31 13.80 -19.33
CA ARG A 301 5.58 14.34 -18.82
C ARG A 301 6.41 14.83 -20.01
N HIS A 302 6.82 16.08 -19.98
CA HIS A 302 7.59 16.70 -21.05
C HIS A 302 8.64 17.68 -20.52
N ALA A 303 9.86 17.57 -21.01
CA ALA A 303 10.93 18.52 -20.77
C ALA A 303 10.91 19.60 -21.88
N PHE A 304 10.30 20.75 -21.60
CA PHE A 304 10.22 21.88 -22.54
C PHE A 304 11.58 22.49 -22.82
N THR A 305 12.46 22.47 -21.82
CA THR A 305 13.86 22.89 -21.91
C THR A 305 14.70 21.96 -21.02
N PRO A 306 16.04 22.00 -21.11
CA PRO A 306 16.89 21.25 -20.19
C PRO A 306 16.67 21.58 -18.70
N THR A 307 15.99 22.69 -18.39
CA THR A 307 15.80 23.18 -17.02
C THR A 307 14.33 23.30 -16.62
N ILE A 308 13.38 23.01 -17.50
CA ILE A 308 11.94 23.09 -17.23
C ILE A 308 11.27 21.80 -17.67
N GLU A 309 10.75 21.03 -16.73
CA GLU A 309 9.91 19.86 -16.98
C GLU A 309 8.50 20.13 -16.43
N LEU A 310 7.48 19.73 -17.18
CA LEU A 310 6.10 19.69 -16.75
C LEU A 310 5.63 18.24 -16.71
N ALA A 311 5.04 17.85 -15.60
CA ALA A 311 4.38 16.56 -15.47
C ALA A 311 2.96 16.76 -14.91
N GLY A 312 2.05 15.88 -15.31
CA GLY A 312 0.69 15.90 -14.82
C GLY A 312 -0.04 14.61 -15.11
N GLN A 313 -1.16 14.43 -14.45
CA GLN A 313 -2.05 13.29 -14.63
C GLN A 313 -3.51 13.68 -14.46
N LEU A 314 -4.36 12.99 -15.20
CA LEU A 314 -5.81 12.98 -15.06
C LEU A 314 -6.22 11.56 -14.71
N TYR A 315 -7.05 11.42 -13.70
CA TYR A 315 -7.47 10.09 -13.24
C TYR A 315 -8.96 10.03 -12.97
N TRP A 316 -9.49 8.83 -13.11
CA TRP A 316 -10.84 8.46 -12.74
C TRP A 316 -10.80 7.11 -12.04
N ASP A 317 -11.53 6.98 -10.93
CA ASP A 317 -11.60 5.78 -10.12
C ASP A 317 -13.03 5.50 -9.71
N ARG A 318 -13.33 4.23 -9.49
CA ARG A 318 -14.55 3.73 -8.91
C ARG A 318 -14.26 2.56 -7.99
N TYR A 319 -14.81 2.63 -6.79
CA TYR A 319 -14.81 1.54 -5.83
C TYR A 319 -16.25 1.20 -5.44
N ASP A 320 -16.59 -0.09 -5.44
CA ASP A 320 -17.85 -0.63 -4.95
C ASP A 320 -17.56 -1.71 -3.91
N TYR A 321 -18.13 -1.58 -2.72
CA TYR A 321 -18.12 -2.57 -1.66
C TYR A 321 -19.52 -3.12 -1.45
N ARG A 322 -19.62 -4.44 -1.23
CA ARG A 322 -20.89 -5.11 -0.91
C ARG A 322 -20.64 -6.27 0.03
N SER A 323 -21.40 -6.31 1.13
CA SER A 323 -21.26 -7.30 2.19
C SER A 323 -22.61 -7.85 2.64
N PRO A 324 -23.09 -8.96 2.09
CA PRO A 324 -24.24 -9.69 2.62
C PRO A 324 -23.83 -10.52 3.84
N SER A 325 -24.64 -10.46 4.89
CA SER A 325 -24.48 -11.21 6.14
C SER A 325 -25.83 -11.66 6.69
N ILE A 326 -25.84 -12.69 7.52
CA ILE A 326 -27.07 -13.24 8.14
C ILE A 326 -27.11 -12.86 9.59
N TYR A 327 -28.29 -12.44 10.05
CA TYR A 327 -28.59 -12.05 11.43
C TYR A 327 -29.93 -12.68 11.87
N GLY A 328 -30.03 -12.96 13.19
CA GLY A 328 -31.25 -13.41 13.81
C GLY A 328 -31.53 -14.89 13.58
N ALA A 329 -31.37 -15.70 14.61
CA ALA A 329 -31.50 -17.16 14.48
C ALA A 329 -32.90 -17.63 14.06
N ASP A 330 -33.98 -16.92 14.47
CA ASP A 330 -35.37 -17.30 14.15
C ASP A 330 -36.33 -16.10 14.30
N PRO A 331 -36.85 -15.51 13.21
CA PRO A 331 -36.47 -15.79 11.81
C PRO A 331 -35.14 -15.11 11.45
N ALA A 332 -34.27 -15.82 10.74
CA ALA A 332 -33.06 -15.25 10.19
C ALA A 332 -33.38 -14.31 9.02
N TYR A 333 -32.59 -13.23 8.89
CA TYR A 333 -32.71 -12.30 7.78
C TYR A 333 -31.33 -11.96 7.19
N VAL A 334 -31.31 -11.62 5.90
CA VAL A 334 -30.11 -11.18 5.21
C VAL A 334 -30.02 -9.66 5.29
N ASN A 335 -28.95 -9.16 5.86
CA ASN A 335 -28.57 -7.75 5.80
C ASN A 335 -27.51 -7.57 4.70
N VAL A 336 -27.58 -6.46 3.98
CA VAL A 336 -26.60 -6.07 2.96
C VAL A 336 -26.07 -4.70 3.34
N ASP A 337 -24.79 -4.66 3.67
CA ASP A 337 -24.01 -3.43 3.84
C ASP A 337 -23.20 -3.14 2.58
N GLY A 338 -22.95 -1.86 2.29
CA GLY A 338 -22.15 -1.52 1.13
C GLY A 338 -21.94 -0.03 0.89
N ASP A 339 -21.08 0.23 -0.07
CA ASP A 339 -20.81 1.58 -0.56
C ASP A 339 -20.59 1.63 -2.07
N ARG A 340 -20.59 2.86 -2.58
CA ARG A 340 -20.14 3.20 -3.93
C ARG A 340 -19.40 4.52 -3.91
N ALA A 341 -18.13 4.46 -4.20
CA ALA A 341 -17.28 5.62 -4.40
C ALA A 341 -16.99 5.84 -5.89
N ILE A 342 -17.05 7.10 -6.34
CA ILE A 342 -16.58 7.51 -7.67
C ILE A 342 -15.83 8.84 -7.46
N TRP A 343 -14.59 8.87 -7.88
CA TRP A 343 -13.79 10.09 -7.83
C TRP A 343 -12.96 10.28 -9.08
N TYR A 344 -12.59 11.49 -9.33
CA TYR A 344 -11.70 11.89 -10.43
C TYR A 344 -10.94 13.15 -10.06
N GLY A 345 -9.81 13.33 -10.69
CA GLY A 345 -8.99 14.50 -10.39
C GLY A 345 -7.89 14.74 -11.40
N ALA A 346 -7.14 15.76 -11.08
CA ALA A 346 -5.96 16.19 -11.81
C ALA A 346 -4.84 16.54 -10.84
N ASP A 347 -3.63 16.20 -11.19
CA ASP A 347 -2.40 16.67 -10.57
C ASP A 347 -1.50 17.25 -11.67
N ILE A 348 -0.87 18.39 -11.39
CA ILE A 348 0.10 18.99 -12.30
C ILE A 348 1.24 19.61 -11.50
N HIS A 349 2.47 19.40 -11.94
CA HIS A 349 3.63 20.07 -11.36
C HIS A 349 4.68 20.41 -12.41
N ALA A 350 5.40 21.49 -12.13
CA ALA A 350 6.55 21.92 -12.89
C ALA A 350 7.81 21.80 -12.06
N THR A 351 8.86 21.29 -12.67
CA THR A 351 10.20 21.22 -12.09
C THR A 351 11.07 22.26 -12.78
N PHE A 352 11.78 23.07 -12.02
CA PHE A 352 12.70 24.08 -12.52
C PHE A 352 14.09 23.91 -11.91
N THR A 353 15.11 23.76 -12.77
CA THR A 353 16.52 23.57 -12.39
C THR A 353 17.45 24.63 -13.00
N GLY A 354 16.87 25.74 -13.46
CA GLY A 354 17.61 26.83 -14.14
C GLY A 354 18.39 27.76 -13.20
N LEU A 355 18.14 27.69 -11.89
CA LEU A 355 18.93 28.41 -10.89
C LEU A 355 20.09 27.54 -10.42
N THR A 356 21.27 28.16 -10.30
CA THR A 356 22.45 27.47 -9.79
C THR A 356 22.17 26.92 -8.39
N ARG A 357 22.35 25.61 -8.20
CA ARG A 357 22.18 24.91 -6.90
C ARG A 357 20.75 24.79 -6.38
N ASN A 358 19.73 25.19 -7.14
CA ASN A 358 18.32 25.04 -6.75
C ASN A 358 17.61 24.06 -7.66
N ARG A 359 16.72 23.26 -7.08
CA ARG A 359 15.76 22.38 -7.76
C ARG A 359 14.38 22.66 -7.19
N ILE A 360 13.56 23.37 -7.92
CA ILE A 360 12.25 23.85 -7.48
C ILE A 360 11.16 22.98 -8.09
N VAL A 361 10.20 22.54 -7.28
CA VAL A 361 8.96 21.89 -7.71
C VAL A 361 7.80 22.76 -7.25
N LEU A 362 6.94 23.16 -8.18
CA LEU A 362 5.68 23.84 -7.93
C LEU A 362 4.56 23.00 -8.50
N GLY A 363 3.52 22.74 -7.73
CA GLY A 363 2.40 21.94 -8.24
C GLY A 363 1.08 22.25 -7.58
N ALA A 364 0.03 21.69 -8.17
CA ALA A 364 -1.34 21.77 -7.70
C ALA A 364 -2.09 20.49 -8.04
N ASN A 365 -3.04 20.11 -7.19
CA ASN A 365 -3.98 19.07 -7.50
C ASN A 365 -5.41 19.45 -7.13
N VAL A 366 -6.36 18.82 -7.78
CA VAL A 366 -7.78 18.88 -7.45
C VAL A 366 -8.40 17.50 -7.57
N THR A 367 -9.24 17.15 -6.60
CA THR A 367 -10.03 15.91 -6.60
C THR A 367 -11.49 16.22 -6.34
N ARG A 368 -12.36 15.59 -7.10
CA ARG A 368 -13.80 15.56 -6.91
C ARG A 368 -14.23 14.15 -6.56
N ASP A 369 -14.68 13.95 -5.32
CA ASP A 369 -15.43 12.77 -4.91
C ASP A 369 -16.88 12.96 -5.37
N ALA A 370 -17.18 12.44 -6.54
CA ALA A 370 -18.48 12.63 -7.17
C ALA A 370 -19.58 11.79 -6.49
N SER A 371 -19.20 10.68 -5.89
CA SER A 371 -20.08 9.80 -5.13
C SER A 371 -19.33 9.22 -3.94
N GLN A 372 -19.89 9.40 -2.75
CA GLN A 372 -19.50 8.80 -1.48
C GLN A 372 -20.77 8.20 -0.85
N ASN A 373 -21.36 7.23 -1.55
CA ASN A 373 -22.65 6.65 -1.18
C ASN A 373 -22.43 5.44 -0.28
N GLN A 374 -23.17 5.39 0.84
CA GLN A 374 -23.16 4.28 1.79
C GLN A 374 -24.60 3.82 1.98
N TYR A 375 -24.83 2.52 2.01
CA TYR A 375 -26.16 1.94 2.16
C TYR A 375 -26.12 0.70 3.05
N ASN A 376 -27.22 0.50 3.78
CA ASN A 376 -27.44 -0.72 4.55
C ASN A 376 -28.95 -1.04 4.51
N TYR A 377 -29.32 -2.28 4.25
CA TYR A 377 -30.71 -2.72 4.22
C TYR A 377 -30.86 -4.21 4.49
N ASN A 378 -32.01 -4.58 5.08
CA ASN A 378 -32.45 -5.96 5.17
C ASN A 378 -33.17 -6.35 3.87
N VAL A 379 -32.98 -7.59 3.41
CA VAL A 379 -33.52 -8.05 2.12
C VAL A 379 -34.97 -8.50 2.23
N ASP A 380 -35.29 -9.33 3.26
CA ASP A 380 -36.62 -9.88 3.47
C ASP A 380 -36.89 -10.06 4.97
N PRO A 381 -37.87 -9.33 5.55
CA PRO A 381 -38.60 -8.24 4.92
C PRO A 381 -37.68 -7.06 4.58
N TYR A 382 -37.97 -6.41 3.45
CA TYR A 382 -37.15 -5.27 3.05
C TYR A 382 -37.26 -4.13 4.04
N GLN A 383 -36.11 -3.67 4.52
CA GLN A 383 -36.01 -2.51 5.41
C GLN A 383 -34.74 -1.72 5.09
N GLN A 384 -34.91 -0.49 4.62
CA GLN A 384 -33.80 0.43 4.45
C GLN A 384 -33.32 0.93 5.82
N ILE A 385 -32.04 0.71 6.15
CA ILE A 385 -31.42 1.13 7.40
C ILE A 385 -30.59 2.39 7.16
N LEU A 386 -29.79 2.39 6.10
CA LEU A 386 -28.96 3.52 5.68
C LEU A 386 -29.08 3.74 4.18
N ASP A 387 -29.25 5.00 3.76
CA ASP A 387 -29.05 5.48 2.39
C ASP A 387 -28.43 6.89 2.48
N SER A 388 -27.11 6.93 2.57
CA SER A 388 -26.32 8.14 2.78
C SER A 388 -25.59 8.47 1.49
N ARG A 389 -25.82 9.69 0.94
CA ARG A 389 -25.28 10.11 -0.35
C ARG A 389 -24.58 11.45 -0.21
N HIS A 390 -23.27 11.42 -0.37
CA HIS A 390 -22.43 12.60 -0.24
C HIS A 390 -21.51 12.77 -1.44
N SER A 391 -20.93 13.94 -1.50
CA SER A 391 -19.88 14.28 -2.45
C SER A 391 -18.99 15.35 -1.84
N SER A 392 -17.72 15.40 -2.23
CA SER A 392 -16.77 16.38 -1.72
C SER A 392 -15.81 16.88 -2.81
N ASN A 393 -15.16 18.01 -2.54
CA ASN A 393 -14.04 18.48 -3.33
C ASN A 393 -12.90 18.78 -2.38
N PHE A 394 -11.71 18.50 -2.80
CA PHE A 394 -10.50 18.98 -2.15
C PHE A 394 -9.41 19.24 -3.18
N GLY A 395 -8.44 20.05 -2.80
CA GLY A 395 -7.32 20.35 -3.66
C GLY A 395 -6.25 21.09 -2.88
N GLY A 396 -5.06 21.13 -3.43
CA GLY A 396 -3.93 21.77 -2.77
C GLY A 396 -2.95 22.35 -3.76
N VAL A 397 -2.16 23.27 -3.25
CA VAL A 397 -1.00 23.83 -3.96
C VAL A 397 0.24 23.60 -3.11
N TYR A 398 1.35 23.29 -3.74
CA TYR A 398 2.60 23.00 -3.04
C TYR A 398 3.81 23.58 -3.76
N LEU A 399 4.81 23.91 -2.96
CA LEU A 399 6.11 24.38 -3.41
C LEU A 399 7.18 23.70 -2.58
N GLU A 400 8.19 23.18 -3.26
CA GLU A 400 9.40 22.64 -2.63
C GLU A 400 10.63 23.17 -3.35
N ASP A 401 11.64 23.62 -2.61
CA ASP A 401 12.96 23.98 -3.13
C ASP A 401 14.03 23.14 -2.42
N GLU A 402 14.82 22.47 -3.23
CA GLU A 402 16.01 21.75 -2.78
C GLU A 402 17.25 22.56 -3.18
N VAL A 403 17.97 23.01 -2.17
CA VAL A 403 19.12 23.95 -2.30
C VAL A 403 20.41 23.26 -1.91
N ASP A 404 21.36 23.14 -2.82
CA ASP A 404 22.72 22.70 -2.52
C ASP A 404 23.53 23.88 -1.94
N LEU A 405 23.52 24.04 -0.61
CA LEU A 405 24.28 25.12 0.06
C LEU A 405 25.77 24.98 -0.19
N THR A 406 26.24 23.73 -0.20
CA THR A 406 27.61 23.34 -0.57
C THR A 406 27.55 22.00 -1.29
N ASP A 407 28.69 21.50 -1.82
CA ASP A 407 28.77 20.17 -2.42
C ASP A 407 28.49 19.01 -1.42
N ARG A 408 28.42 19.33 -0.11
CA ARG A 408 28.18 18.36 0.98
C ARG A 408 26.89 18.62 1.76
N VAL A 409 26.28 19.78 1.61
CA VAL A 409 25.11 20.17 2.39
C VAL A 409 23.98 20.55 1.44
N THR A 410 22.91 19.79 1.48
CA THR A 410 21.66 20.05 0.77
C THR A 410 20.55 20.33 1.79
N VAL A 411 19.77 21.37 1.56
CA VAL A 411 18.58 21.72 2.36
C VAL A 411 17.35 21.65 1.47
N THR A 412 16.33 20.94 1.91
CA THR A 412 15.00 20.93 1.25
C THR A 412 14.02 21.67 2.14
N VAL A 413 13.33 22.64 1.58
CA VAL A 413 12.24 23.39 2.23
C VAL A 413 11.00 23.29 1.37
N GLY A 414 9.91 22.84 1.95
CA GLY A 414 8.65 22.68 1.23
C GLY A 414 7.46 23.01 2.11
N ALA A 415 6.38 23.41 1.47
CA ALA A 415 5.08 23.57 2.11
C ALA A 415 3.96 23.29 1.11
N ARG A 416 2.86 22.78 1.65
CA ARG A 416 1.63 22.56 0.91
C ARG A 416 0.46 23.14 1.69
N ALA A 417 -0.46 23.76 0.99
CA ALA A 417 -1.73 24.24 1.53
C ALA A 417 -2.87 23.49 0.85
N ASP A 418 -3.71 22.81 1.63
CA ASP A 418 -4.85 22.02 1.17
C ASP A 418 -6.16 22.66 1.64
N ALA A 419 -7.09 22.87 0.71
CA ALA A 419 -8.48 23.19 0.99
C ALA A 419 -9.25 21.88 1.20
N LEU A 420 -9.79 21.68 2.40
CA LEU A 420 -10.46 20.45 2.81
C LEU A 420 -11.98 20.63 2.79
N PRO A 421 -12.75 19.56 2.55
CA PRO A 421 -14.21 19.62 2.64
C PRO A 421 -14.69 19.87 4.09
N VAL A 422 -13.84 19.61 5.08
CA VAL A 422 -14.08 19.86 6.51
C VAL A 422 -12.77 20.30 7.17
N GLY A 423 -12.85 21.19 8.15
CA GLY A 423 -11.67 21.69 8.87
C GLY A 423 -10.95 22.87 8.18
N GLY A 424 -11.47 23.35 7.04
CA GLY A 424 -10.95 24.53 6.35
C GLY A 424 -9.64 24.27 5.59
N THR A 425 -8.62 25.08 5.83
CA THR A 425 -7.32 24.94 5.17
C THR A 425 -6.31 24.28 6.11
N ASN A 426 -5.59 23.28 5.61
CA ASN A 426 -4.47 22.66 6.31
C ASN A 426 -3.16 23.05 5.61
N VAL A 427 -2.11 23.34 6.40
CA VAL A 427 -0.77 23.63 5.87
C VAL A 427 0.20 22.59 6.41
N SER A 428 0.94 21.95 5.50
CA SER A 428 1.92 20.89 5.79
C SER A 428 3.33 21.35 5.42
N PRO A 429 4.12 21.89 6.36
CA PRO A 429 5.52 22.24 6.13
C PRO A 429 6.42 21.01 6.18
N ARG A 430 7.56 21.11 5.48
CA ARG A 430 8.67 20.14 5.49
C ARG A 430 10.00 20.86 5.47
N LEU A 431 10.94 20.33 6.25
CA LEU A 431 12.35 20.76 6.26
C LEU A 431 13.23 19.53 6.32
N ALA A 432 14.23 19.45 5.45
CA ALA A 432 15.24 18.41 5.50
C ALA A 432 16.64 19.02 5.31
N LEU A 433 17.59 18.53 6.09
CA LEU A 433 19.01 18.81 5.95
C LEU A 433 19.73 17.51 5.67
N VAL A 434 20.44 17.43 4.56
CA VAL A 434 21.29 16.29 4.18
C VAL A 434 22.75 16.75 4.22
N PHE A 435 23.58 16.09 5.04
CA PHE A 435 25.00 16.38 5.18
C PHE A 435 25.84 15.16 4.81
N LYS A 436 26.55 15.23 3.69
CA LYS A 436 27.52 14.24 3.21
C LYS A 436 28.87 14.49 3.89
N ALA A 437 29.07 13.92 5.09
CA ALA A 437 30.29 14.10 5.86
C ALA A 437 31.52 13.52 5.15
N THR A 438 31.35 12.34 4.55
CA THR A 438 32.34 11.67 3.70
C THR A 438 31.63 11.05 2.47
N PRO A 439 32.33 10.51 1.48
CA PRO A 439 31.71 9.77 0.39
C PRO A 439 30.90 8.53 0.85
N LYS A 440 31.12 8.07 2.09
CA LYS A 440 30.46 6.88 2.65
C LYS A 440 29.47 7.20 3.75
N ASP A 441 29.52 8.39 4.35
CA ASP A 441 28.74 8.75 5.54
C ASP A 441 27.85 9.94 5.23
N THR A 442 26.54 9.77 5.36
CA THR A 442 25.52 10.82 5.18
C THR A 442 24.67 10.92 6.45
N PHE A 443 24.45 12.12 6.92
CA PHE A 443 23.56 12.44 8.03
C PHE A 443 22.36 13.22 7.50
N LYS A 444 21.14 12.89 7.97
CA LYS A 444 19.93 13.61 7.60
C LYS A 444 19.19 14.03 8.86
N LEU A 445 18.70 15.27 8.89
CA LEU A 445 17.77 15.77 9.89
C LEU A 445 16.48 16.17 9.19
N LEU A 446 15.37 15.59 9.62
CA LEU A 446 14.09 15.76 8.97
C LEU A 446 13.06 16.30 9.97
N TYR A 447 12.32 17.28 9.55
CA TYR A 447 11.07 17.73 10.14
C TYR A 447 9.99 17.72 9.10
N GLY A 448 8.82 17.20 9.43
CA GLY A 448 7.68 17.21 8.55
C GLY A 448 6.38 17.17 9.31
N SER A 449 5.33 17.72 8.71
CA SER A 449 3.99 17.51 9.17
C SER A 449 3.12 16.91 8.08
N ALA A 450 2.11 16.16 8.49
CA ALA A 450 1.12 15.58 7.61
C ALA A 450 -0.25 15.59 8.29
N PHE A 451 -1.29 15.35 7.49
CA PHE A 451 -2.64 15.26 7.97
C PHE A 451 -3.42 14.15 7.26
N ARG A 452 -4.52 13.74 7.89
CA ARG A 452 -5.57 12.92 7.29
C ARG A 452 -6.92 13.60 7.50
N ALA A 453 -7.63 13.90 6.42
CA ALA A 453 -9.00 14.36 6.53
C ALA A 453 -9.90 13.22 7.03
N PRO A 454 -10.98 13.51 7.79
CA PRO A 454 -11.99 12.51 8.14
C PRO A 454 -12.65 11.97 6.87
N ASN A 455 -12.75 10.66 6.74
CA ASN A 455 -13.37 10.03 5.58
C ASN A 455 -14.91 10.00 5.67
N ALA A 456 -15.57 9.58 4.58
CA ALA A 456 -17.03 9.59 4.52
C ALA A 456 -17.69 8.59 5.48
N TYR A 457 -17.03 7.46 5.74
CA TYR A 457 -17.51 6.47 6.70
C TYR A 457 -17.53 7.04 8.13
N GLU A 458 -16.47 7.65 8.58
CA GLU A 458 -16.37 8.27 9.91
C GLU A 458 -17.39 9.39 10.11
N ARG A 459 -17.72 10.11 9.04
CA ARG A 459 -18.58 11.28 9.08
C ARG A 459 -20.06 10.98 8.94
N TYR A 460 -20.45 9.96 8.20
CA TYR A 460 -21.82 9.81 7.74
C TYR A 460 -22.44 8.43 7.94
N TYR A 461 -21.63 7.40 8.23
CA TYR A 461 -22.16 6.06 8.43
C TYR A 461 -22.94 5.98 9.75
N THR A 462 -24.24 5.69 9.68
CA THR A 462 -25.13 5.64 10.85
C THR A 462 -26.00 4.41 10.78
N ILE A 463 -25.85 3.54 11.80
CA ILE A 463 -26.69 2.35 12.01
C ILE A 463 -27.38 2.54 13.39
N PRO A 464 -28.71 2.61 13.45
CA PRO A 464 -29.44 2.84 14.70
C PRO A 464 -29.45 1.60 15.60
N GLY A 465 -29.77 1.81 16.89
CA GLY A 465 -30.00 0.76 17.88
C GLY A 465 -28.76 0.40 18.72
N PRO A 466 -28.94 -0.44 19.75
CA PRO A 466 -27.85 -0.90 20.60
C PRO A 466 -26.75 -1.60 19.81
N GLY A 467 -25.49 -1.26 20.08
CA GLY A 467 -24.34 -1.73 19.29
C GLY A 467 -24.20 -1.08 17.91
N GLY A 468 -25.05 -0.12 17.57
CA GLY A 468 -24.99 0.66 16.35
C GLY A 468 -23.90 1.71 16.37
N GLN A 469 -23.90 2.54 15.33
CA GLN A 469 -22.90 3.59 15.14
C GLN A 469 -23.58 4.88 14.66
N THR A 470 -23.06 6.01 15.08
CA THR A 470 -23.45 7.33 14.56
C THR A 470 -22.24 8.02 13.93
N GLY A 471 -22.39 8.46 12.70
CA GLY A 471 -21.37 9.28 12.00
C GLY A 471 -21.23 10.66 12.65
N ASN A 472 -20.03 11.26 12.55
CA ASN A 472 -19.75 12.57 13.12
C ASN A 472 -19.25 13.56 12.04
N PRO A 473 -20.14 14.38 11.46
CA PRO A 473 -19.76 15.37 10.45
C PRO A 473 -18.84 16.49 10.94
N SER A 474 -18.70 16.68 12.27
CA SER A 474 -17.89 17.74 12.87
C SER A 474 -16.44 17.36 13.12
N LEU A 475 -16.03 16.14 12.76
CA LEU A 475 -14.64 15.69 12.89
C LEU A 475 -13.64 16.64 12.24
N GLN A 476 -12.53 16.86 12.94
CA GLN A 476 -11.39 17.61 12.44
C GLN A 476 -10.33 16.68 11.86
N PRO A 477 -9.46 17.17 10.97
CA PRO A 477 -8.35 16.37 10.45
C PRO A 477 -7.38 15.91 11.54
N GLU A 478 -6.95 14.65 11.47
CA GLU A 478 -5.79 14.18 12.24
C GLU A 478 -4.53 14.86 11.75
N ARG A 479 -3.61 15.17 12.65
CA ARG A 479 -2.32 15.81 12.33
C ARG A 479 -1.16 15.07 12.96
N ILE A 480 -0.05 15.02 12.24
CA ILE A 480 1.21 14.50 12.76
C ILE A 480 2.31 15.53 12.57
N SER A 481 3.20 15.62 13.54
CA SER A 481 4.53 16.25 13.38
C SER A 481 5.60 15.24 13.71
N THR A 482 6.68 15.24 12.93
CA THR A 482 7.76 14.26 13.08
C THR A 482 9.12 14.94 13.12
N HIS A 483 9.99 14.39 13.94
CA HIS A 483 11.40 14.71 14.00
C HIS A 483 12.18 13.42 13.79
N GLU A 484 13.08 13.42 12.82
CA GLU A 484 13.86 12.22 12.50
C GLU A 484 15.33 12.58 12.25
N PHE A 485 16.22 11.76 12.81
CA PHE A 485 17.64 11.76 12.52
C PHE A 485 17.98 10.45 11.83
N ILE A 486 18.65 10.52 10.66
CA ILE A 486 19.10 9.36 9.92
C ILE A 486 20.60 9.44 9.73
N TYR A 487 21.28 8.34 9.99
CA TYR A 487 22.65 8.10 9.62
C TYR A 487 22.73 6.97 8.61
N ASP A 488 23.20 7.30 7.42
CA ASP A 488 23.41 6.36 6.32
C ASP A 488 24.91 6.15 6.11
N ARG A 489 25.31 4.88 5.99
CA ARG A 489 26.69 4.50 5.72
C ARG A 489 26.80 3.45 4.61
N ALA A 490 27.61 3.74 3.59
CA ALA A 490 28.05 2.75 2.63
C ALA A 490 29.09 1.81 3.30
N VAL A 491 28.86 0.50 3.23
CA VAL A 491 29.67 -0.56 3.86
C VAL A 491 30.29 -1.44 2.78
N GLY A 492 31.61 -1.41 2.69
CA GLY A 492 32.31 -2.09 1.59
C GLY A 492 32.00 -1.46 0.23
N GLU A 493 31.90 -2.31 -0.81
CA GLU A 493 31.59 -1.90 -2.19
C GLU A 493 30.09 -1.97 -2.48
N ASN A 494 29.37 -2.94 -1.90
CA ASN A 494 27.96 -3.24 -2.18
C ASN A 494 27.14 -3.44 -0.90
N GLY A 495 27.43 -2.66 0.13
CA GLY A 495 26.70 -2.71 1.40
C GLY A 495 26.22 -1.35 1.83
N HIS A 496 25.13 -1.34 2.58
CA HIS A 496 24.52 -0.14 3.13
C HIS A 496 23.97 -0.40 4.53
N ALA A 497 24.17 0.53 5.44
CA ALA A 497 23.63 0.50 6.79
C ALA A 497 22.95 1.84 7.10
N THR A 498 21.75 1.77 7.65
CA THR A 498 20.95 2.94 8.04
C THR A 498 20.58 2.82 9.51
N LEU A 499 20.75 3.90 10.26
CA LEU A 499 20.21 4.07 11.61
C LEU A 499 19.27 5.28 11.61
N SER A 500 18.00 5.05 11.93
CA SER A 500 17.00 6.11 12.09
C SER A 500 16.58 6.23 13.54
N LEU A 501 16.59 7.45 14.08
CA LEU A 501 16.00 7.81 15.37
C LEU A 501 14.81 8.73 15.10
N PHE A 502 13.64 8.41 15.64
CA PHE A 502 12.43 9.16 15.33
C PHE A 502 11.58 9.49 16.56
N GLN A 503 10.86 10.59 16.46
CA GLN A 503 9.74 10.94 17.31
C GLN A 503 8.57 11.41 16.46
N TYR A 504 7.38 10.86 16.71
CA TYR A 504 6.12 11.18 16.07
C TYR A 504 5.14 11.66 17.14
N ASP A 505 4.58 12.84 16.94
CA ASP A 505 3.51 13.40 17.76
C ASP A 505 2.25 13.52 16.91
N VAL A 506 1.23 12.70 17.23
CA VAL A 506 -0.07 12.67 16.53
C VAL A 506 -1.10 13.34 17.41
N ARG A 507 -1.88 14.25 16.82
CA ARG A 507 -2.95 15.00 17.48
C ARG A 507 -4.27 14.82 16.75
N ASP A 508 -5.35 15.08 17.46
CA ASP A 508 -6.71 15.00 16.93
C ASP A 508 -7.03 13.61 16.34
N LEU A 509 -6.46 12.53 16.94
CA LEU A 509 -6.69 11.17 16.48
C LEU A 509 -8.20 10.88 16.45
N ILE A 510 -8.68 10.45 15.31
CA ILE A 510 -10.07 10.02 15.13
C ILE A 510 -10.19 8.59 15.66
N THR A 511 -10.92 8.43 16.75
CA THR A 511 -11.12 7.17 17.43
C THR A 511 -12.61 6.90 17.61
N GLN A 512 -13.01 5.65 17.44
CA GLN A 512 -14.36 5.21 17.74
C GLN A 512 -14.51 5.03 19.26
N THR A 513 -15.49 5.70 19.83
CA THR A 513 -15.84 5.62 21.26
C THR A 513 -17.27 5.16 21.40
N ALA A 514 -17.53 4.24 22.32
CA ALA A 514 -18.89 3.83 22.64
C ALA A 514 -19.44 4.69 23.79
N ASP A 515 -20.67 5.14 23.64
CA ASP A 515 -21.42 5.76 24.73
C ASP A 515 -21.76 4.71 25.77
N PRO A 516 -21.42 4.93 27.08
CA PRO A 516 -21.60 3.92 28.10
C PRO A 516 -23.07 3.55 28.38
N ASP A 517 -24.00 4.47 28.13
CA ASP A 517 -25.42 4.28 28.47
C ASP A 517 -26.19 3.64 27.31
N SER A 518 -25.94 4.06 26.08
CA SER A 518 -26.64 3.55 24.89
C SER A 518 -25.92 2.42 24.16
N GLY A 519 -24.61 2.25 24.39
CA GLY A 519 -23.76 1.33 23.66
C GLY A 519 -23.52 1.75 22.18
N ILE A 520 -24.01 2.93 21.76
CA ILE A 520 -23.82 3.44 20.39
C ILE A 520 -22.41 3.98 20.26
N SER A 521 -21.73 3.56 19.23
CA SER A 521 -20.38 4.03 18.90
C SER A 521 -20.42 5.29 18.04
N THR A 522 -19.47 6.21 18.25
CA THR A 522 -19.26 7.38 17.39
C THR A 522 -17.77 7.66 17.23
N PHE A 523 -17.38 8.27 16.11
CA PHE A 523 -16.02 8.75 15.91
C PHE A 523 -15.82 10.13 16.52
N GLN A 524 -14.71 10.31 17.23
CA GLN A 524 -14.36 11.58 17.89
C GLN A 524 -12.86 11.85 17.78
N ASN A 525 -12.48 13.13 17.75
CA ASN A 525 -11.10 13.58 17.89
C ASN A 525 -10.76 13.66 19.38
N VAL A 526 -10.41 12.55 20.01
CA VAL A 526 -10.28 12.49 21.48
C VAL A 526 -8.88 12.22 21.98
N ASN A 527 -7.96 11.77 21.12
CA ASN A 527 -6.67 11.28 21.57
C ASN A 527 -5.50 12.01 20.93
N GLU A 528 -4.46 12.18 21.72
CA GLU A 528 -3.11 12.47 21.25
C GLU A 528 -2.24 11.24 21.51
N ALA A 529 -1.35 10.94 20.60
CA ALA A 529 -0.43 9.83 20.78
C ALA A 529 0.99 10.22 20.37
N ARG A 530 1.95 9.66 21.09
CA ARG A 530 3.37 9.85 20.81
C ARG A 530 4.05 8.52 20.58
N ALA A 531 4.80 8.40 19.48
CA ALA A 531 5.74 7.32 19.28
C ALA A 531 7.16 7.81 19.19
N LYS A 532 8.08 7.02 19.71
CA LYS A 532 9.53 7.21 19.58
C LYS A 532 10.21 5.87 19.41
N GLY A 533 11.34 5.87 18.74
CA GLY A 533 12.07 4.64 18.52
C GLY A 533 13.37 4.80 17.75
N ALA A 534 13.98 3.67 17.51
CA ALA A 534 15.18 3.51 16.71
C ALA A 534 15.01 2.34 15.74
N GLU A 535 15.41 2.54 14.51
CA GLU A 535 15.42 1.53 13.45
C GLU A 535 16.84 1.38 12.93
N PHE A 536 17.33 0.15 12.87
CA PHE A 536 18.56 -0.21 12.20
C PHE A 536 18.24 -1.10 11.02
N ALA A 537 18.80 -0.80 9.85
CA ALA A 537 18.70 -1.62 8.65
C ALA A 537 20.11 -1.82 8.07
N TYR A 538 20.35 -3.02 7.58
CA TYR A 538 21.57 -3.39 6.88
C TYR A 538 21.21 -4.18 5.62
N GLU A 539 21.82 -3.80 4.51
CA GLU A 539 21.68 -4.49 3.23
C GLU A 539 23.08 -4.71 2.64
N GLN A 540 23.31 -5.92 2.14
CA GLN A 540 24.57 -6.31 1.50
C GLN A 540 24.31 -7.21 0.32
N GLN A 541 24.93 -6.90 -0.80
CA GLN A 541 25.06 -7.81 -1.94
C GLN A 541 26.51 -8.30 -2.04
N PHE A 542 26.68 -9.59 -2.14
CA PHE A 542 27.98 -10.24 -2.24
C PHE A 542 28.37 -10.48 -3.71
N ALA A 543 29.67 -10.61 -3.98
CA ALA A 543 30.19 -10.84 -5.33
C ALA A 543 29.64 -12.10 -6.02
N ASN A 544 29.21 -13.10 -5.23
CA ASN A 544 28.58 -14.32 -5.74
C ASN A 544 27.08 -14.14 -6.04
N GLY A 545 26.54 -12.93 -5.96
CA GLY A 545 25.13 -12.60 -6.18
C GLY A 545 24.21 -12.84 -4.99
N ALA A 546 24.72 -13.35 -3.86
CA ALA A 546 23.92 -13.47 -2.64
C ALA A 546 23.56 -12.08 -2.08
N ARG A 547 22.34 -11.93 -1.57
CA ARG A 547 21.86 -10.70 -0.94
C ARG A 547 21.37 -11.00 0.48
N VAL A 548 21.67 -10.08 1.39
CA VAL A 548 21.20 -10.10 2.77
C VAL A 548 20.59 -8.75 3.08
N ARG A 549 19.37 -8.75 3.60
CA ARG A 549 18.70 -7.58 4.17
C ARG A 549 18.28 -7.92 5.59
N ALA A 550 18.76 -7.18 6.57
CA ALA A 550 18.44 -7.37 7.97
C ALA A 550 17.95 -6.05 8.57
N SER A 551 16.97 -6.10 9.44
CA SER A 551 16.55 -4.92 10.18
C SER A 551 16.07 -5.26 11.59
N TYR A 552 16.23 -4.28 12.47
CA TYR A 552 15.69 -4.31 13.82
C TYR A 552 15.09 -2.95 14.14
N ALA A 553 13.85 -2.94 14.65
CA ALA A 553 13.19 -1.74 15.13
C ALA A 553 12.81 -1.93 16.61
N TRP A 554 13.19 -0.92 17.40
CA TRP A 554 12.65 -0.71 18.74
C TRP A 554 11.75 0.53 18.70
N GLN A 555 10.51 0.38 19.15
CA GLN A 555 9.52 1.44 19.07
C GLN A 555 8.56 1.35 20.25
N ILE A 556 8.04 2.49 20.67
CA ILE A 556 7.01 2.58 21.69
C ILE A 556 6.06 3.71 21.34
N ALA A 557 4.79 3.36 21.16
CA ALA A 557 3.71 4.31 20.95
C ALA A 557 2.79 4.31 22.18
N ARG A 558 2.46 5.51 22.68
CA ARG A 558 1.65 5.72 23.87
C ARG A 558 0.58 6.76 23.62
N ASP A 559 -0.57 6.57 24.24
CA ASP A 559 -1.54 7.64 24.45
C ASP A 559 -0.90 8.72 25.32
N SER A 560 -1.00 9.99 24.91
CA SER A 560 -0.33 11.10 25.60
C SER A 560 -1.06 11.52 26.88
N ALA A 561 -2.36 11.24 27.00
CA ALA A 561 -3.18 11.60 28.16
C ALA A 561 -3.03 10.57 29.28
N THR A 562 -3.11 9.26 28.96
CA THR A 562 -3.05 8.18 29.94
C THR A 562 -1.65 7.64 30.17
N GLY A 563 -0.75 7.80 29.20
CA GLY A 563 0.59 7.19 29.19
C GLY A 563 0.59 5.70 28.82
N ASP A 564 -0.56 5.12 28.52
CA ASP A 564 -0.70 3.70 28.18
C ASP A 564 -0.10 3.40 26.80
N VAL A 565 0.43 2.19 26.65
CA VAL A 565 0.90 1.70 25.35
C VAL A 565 -0.31 1.45 24.46
N LEU A 566 -0.23 1.90 23.20
CA LEU A 566 -1.29 1.70 22.22
C LEU A 566 -1.50 0.20 21.95
N GLN A 567 -2.76 -0.15 21.69
CA GLN A 567 -3.12 -1.49 21.21
C GLN A 567 -2.43 -1.79 19.88
N ASP A 568 -2.20 -3.08 19.64
CA ASP A 568 -1.61 -3.61 18.41
C ASP A 568 -0.29 -2.93 18.00
N SER A 569 0.51 -2.56 18.99
CA SER A 569 1.78 -1.86 18.87
C SER A 569 2.94 -2.73 19.36
N PRO A 570 3.64 -3.47 18.49
CA PRO A 570 4.79 -4.27 18.88
C PRO A 570 5.96 -3.36 19.25
N ARG A 571 6.67 -3.68 20.34
CA ARG A 571 7.86 -2.92 20.77
C ARG A 571 9.11 -3.28 19.99
N HIS A 572 9.21 -4.51 19.54
CA HIS A 572 10.39 -5.05 18.87
C HIS A 572 9.98 -5.74 17.59
N LEU A 573 10.63 -5.38 16.50
CA LEU A 573 10.51 -5.99 15.19
C LEU A 573 11.89 -6.41 14.73
N GLY A 574 12.07 -7.67 14.38
CA GLY A 574 13.31 -8.20 13.79
C GLY A 574 13.01 -8.85 12.45
N LYS A 575 13.81 -8.54 11.42
CA LYS A 575 13.60 -9.08 10.08
C LYS A 575 14.92 -9.47 9.45
N LEU A 576 14.89 -10.58 8.72
CA LEU A 576 16.03 -11.07 7.95
C LEU A 576 15.53 -11.66 6.64
N ASN A 577 16.01 -11.14 5.53
CA ASN A 577 15.77 -11.65 4.19
C ASN A 577 17.13 -12.02 3.58
N VAL A 578 17.25 -13.25 3.10
CA VAL A 578 18.46 -13.76 2.45
C VAL A 578 18.10 -14.40 1.12
N SER A 579 18.71 -13.94 0.04
CA SER A 579 18.61 -14.56 -1.29
C SER A 579 19.98 -15.04 -1.73
N VAL A 580 20.08 -16.31 -2.12
CA VAL A 580 21.34 -16.94 -2.51
C VAL A 580 21.17 -17.65 -3.84
N PRO A 581 21.98 -17.32 -4.86
CA PRO A 581 22.07 -18.13 -6.07
C PRO A 581 22.74 -19.47 -5.75
N LEU A 582 22.17 -20.54 -6.29
CA LEU A 582 22.64 -21.91 -6.13
C LEU A 582 23.08 -22.47 -7.48
N PHE A 583 23.97 -23.49 -7.47
CA PHE A 583 24.36 -24.28 -8.64
C PHE A 583 24.78 -23.39 -9.84
N ASN A 584 25.74 -22.50 -9.64
CA ASN A 584 26.19 -21.53 -10.65
C ASN A 584 25.04 -20.70 -11.26
N HIS A 585 24.18 -20.15 -10.41
CA HIS A 585 22.99 -19.36 -10.78
C HIS A 585 21.92 -20.16 -11.54
N SER A 586 21.92 -21.50 -11.47
CA SER A 586 20.87 -22.32 -12.07
C SER A 586 19.62 -22.43 -11.18
N ALA A 587 19.74 -22.08 -9.92
CA ALA A 587 18.63 -21.98 -9.00
C ALA A 587 18.88 -20.82 -8.03
N ARG A 588 17.85 -20.41 -7.32
CA ARG A 588 17.89 -19.40 -6.27
C ARG A 588 17.18 -19.91 -5.01
N LEU A 589 17.67 -19.52 -3.85
CA LEU A 589 17.05 -19.79 -2.56
C LEU A 589 16.77 -18.46 -1.88
N GLY A 590 15.51 -18.17 -1.61
CA GLY A 590 15.06 -17.05 -0.78
C GLY A 590 14.63 -17.54 0.59
N THR A 591 15.07 -16.88 1.65
CA THR A 591 14.63 -17.14 3.02
C THR A 591 14.26 -15.84 3.68
N GLU A 592 13.18 -15.86 4.43
CA GLU A 592 12.69 -14.72 5.20
C GLU A 592 12.43 -15.18 6.64
N VAL A 593 12.86 -14.37 7.60
CA VAL A 593 12.50 -14.50 9.02
C VAL A 593 11.98 -13.16 9.48
N ARG A 594 10.80 -13.16 10.10
CA ARG A 594 10.25 -11.98 10.77
C ARG A 594 9.81 -12.32 12.18
N CYS A 595 10.23 -11.50 13.14
CA CYS A 595 9.91 -11.62 14.54
C CYS A 595 9.20 -10.36 15.01
N GLU A 596 8.12 -10.54 15.76
CA GLU A 596 7.34 -9.46 16.38
C GLU A 596 7.17 -9.75 17.86
N SER A 597 7.33 -8.73 18.70
CA SER A 597 7.03 -8.86 20.13
C SER A 597 5.52 -8.90 20.37
N MET A 598 5.12 -9.26 21.60
CA MET A 598 3.74 -9.22 22.07
C MET A 598 3.06 -7.87 21.75
N ARG A 599 1.77 -7.93 21.41
CA ARG A 599 0.90 -6.79 21.15
C ARG A 599 -0.34 -6.84 22.05
N LEU A 600 -0.76 -5.68 22.56
CA LEU A 600 -2.00 -5.57 23.33
C LEU A 600 -3.21 -5.73 22.39
N ALA A 601 -4.23 -6.45 22.84
CA ALA A 601 -5.56 -6.52 22.24
C ALA A 601 -6.55 -5.70 23.08
N ALA A 602 -7.81 -5.62 22.67
CA ALA A 602 -8.86 -4.94 23.44
C ALA A 602 -9.00 -5.55 24.85
N ALA A 603 -8.92 -6.88 24.97
CA ALA A 603 -8.74 -7.58 26.22
C ALA A 603 -7.59 -8.59 26.08
N GLY A 604 -6.60 -8.50 26.98
CA GLY A 604 -5.42 -9.38 26.94
C GLY A 604 -4.37 -8.98 25.91
N SER A 605 -3.75 -9.96 25.28
CA SER A 605 -2.65 -9.74 24.34
C SER A 605 -2.50 -10.86 23.31
N ALA A 606 -2.00 -10.52 22.12
CA ALA A 606 -1.43 -11.47 21.17
C ALA A 606 0.05 -11.70 21.50
N GLY A 607 0.44 -12.95 21.71
CA GLY A 607 1.82 -13.32 22.05
C GLY A 607 2.79 -13.02 20.91
N GLY A 608 4.05 -12.72 21.27
CA GLY A 608 5.11 -12.53 20.28
C GLY A 608 5.44 -13.80 19.51
N TYR A 609 5.93 -13.67 18.30
CA TYR A 609 6.25 -14.80 17.43
C TYR A 609 7.41 -14.49 16.47
N CYS A 610 8.02 -15.56 15.96
CA CYS A 610 8.88 -15.51 14.78
C CYS A 610 8.31 -16.45 13.71
N LEU A 611 8.28 -16.00 12.47
CA LEU A 611 7.88 -16.76 11.30
C LEU A 611 9.06 -16.89 10.35
N GLY A 612 9.23 -18.08 9.77
CA GLY A 612 10.19 -18.34 8.71
C GLY A 612 9.50 -18.76 7.43
N ASN A 613 9.93 -18.19 6.30
CA ASN A 613 9.49 -18.55 4.96
C ASN A 613 10.69 -18.97 4.12
N VAL A 614 10.49 -19.93 3.23
CA VAL A 614 11.54 -20.41 2.31
C VAL A 614 10.95 -20.54 0.92
N SER A 615 11.65 -20.03 -0.08
CA SER A 615 11.32 -20.18 -1.49
C SER A 615 12.54 -20.68 -2.27
N ILE A 616 12.37 -21.69 -3.08
CA ILE A 616 13.39 -22.15 -4.03
C ILE A 616 12.84 -22.05 -5.43
N GLY A 617 13.62 -21.51 -6.37
CA GLY A 617 13.19 -21.34 -7.75
C GLY A 617 14.31 -21.50 -8.75
N SER A 618 13.95 -21.68 -10.01
CA SER A 618 14.89 -21.79 -11.13
C SER A 618 14.23 -21.34 -12.42
N ASP A 619 14.92 -20.49 -13.17
CA ASP A 619 14.58 -20.05 -14.51
C ASP A 619 15.38 -20.78 -15.61
N ARG A 620 16.21 -21.77 -15.22
CA ARG A 620 17.13 -22.49 -16.11
C ARG A 620 16.81 -23.97 -16.28
N LEU A 621 15.93 -24.55 -15.44
CA LEU A 621 15.54 -25.97 -15.54
C LEU A 621 14.81 -26.25 -16.86
N ILE A 622 13.97 -25.34 -17.31
CA ILE A 622 13.22 -25.40 -18.56
C ILE A 622 13.38 -24.04 -19.26
N ARG A 623 13.80 -24.03 -20.51
CA ARG A 623 13.95 -22.80 -21.26
C ARG A 623 12.62 -22.04 -21.36
N GLY A 624 12.63 -20.76 -21.01
CA GLY A 624 11.44 -19.90 -21.00
C GLY A 624 10.55 -20.07 -19.75
N ALA A 625 10.89 -21.00 -18.83
CA ALA A 625 10.11 -21.23 -17.64
C ALA A 625 10.87 -20.85 -16.35
N ASP A 626 10.19 -20.11 -15.48
CA ASP A 626 10.59 -19.91 -14.07
C ASP A 626 9.68 -20.76 -13.18
N LEU A 627 10.28 -21.73 -12.48
CA LEU A 627 9.61 -22.63 -11.56
C LEU A 627 9.99 -22.28 -10.13
N SER A 628 9.03 -22.18 -9.21
CA SER A 628 9.32 -21.97 -7.80
C SER A 628 8.43 -22.79 -6.88
N LEU A 629 8.99 -23.15 -5.72
CA LEU A 629 8.32 -23.81 -4.61
C LEU A 629 8.55 -22.96 -3.37
N SER A 630 7.47 -22.58 -2.70
CA SER A 630 7.52 -21.74 -1.52
C SER A 630 6.82 -22.42 -0.35
N VAL A 631 7.40 -22.29 0.83
CA VAL A 631 6.84 -22.73 2.11
C VAL A 631 6.79 -21.53 3.04
N TYR A 632 5.60 -21.16 3.43
CA TYR A 632 5.37 -20.08 4.39
C TYR A 632 5.07 -20.67 5.76
N ASN A 633 5.55 -20.00 6.82
CA ASN A 633 5.47 -20.48 8.19
C ASN A 633 6.06 -21.91 8.30
N VAL A 634 7.32 -22.07 7.93
CA VAL A 634 8.02 -23.39 7.84
C VAL A 634 7.92 -24.18 9.13
N THR A 635 7.98 -23.50 10.29
CA THR A 635 7.93 -24.12 11.61
C THR A 635 6.51 -24.48 12.08
N ASP A 636 5.49 -24.15 11.29
CA ASP A 636 4.08 -24.29 11.63
C ASP A 636 3.71 -23.60 12.97
N LYS A 637 4.28 -22.43 13.17
CA LYS A 637 4.04 -21.64 14.39
C LYS A 637 2.58 -21.22 14.45
N ARG A 638 1.88 -21.58 15.53
CA ARG A 638 0.56 -21.00 15.85
C ARG A 638 0.78 -19.60 16.41
N TYR A 639 0.18 -18.61 15.78
CA TYR A 639 0.23 -17.21 16.18
C TYR A 639 -1.10 -16.54 15.91
N ALA A 640 -1.32 -15.40 16.51
CA ALA A 640 -2.58 -14.66 16.40
C ALA A 640 -2.33 -13.16 16.29
N ASP A 641 -3.27 -12.47 15.68
CA ASP A 641 -3.31 -11.02 15.56
C ASP A 641 -4.47 -10.43 16.38
N PRO A 642 -4.29 -9.25 17.00
CA PRO A 642 -5.38 -8.52 17.66
C PRO A 642 -6.48 -8.14 16.68
N THR A 643 -7.74 -8.14 17.15
CA THR A 643 -8.92 -7.78 16.36
C THR A 643 -9.30 -6.31 16.47
N ALA A 644 -10.15 -5.85 15.54
CA ALA A 644 -10.83 -4.56 15.60
C ALA A 644 -12.05 -4.61 16.54
N PRO A 645 -12.62 -3.46 16.92
CA PRO A 645 -13.96 -3.40 17.49
C PRO A 645 -15.00 -4.09 16.59
N GLY A 646 -16.00 -4.71 17.19
CA GLY A 646 -17.04 -5.45 16.46
C GLY A 646 -16.80 -6.96 16.34
N TYR A 647 -15.62 -7.45 16.75
CA TYR A 647 -15.33 -8.89 16.84
C TYR A 647 -15.62 -9.41 18.24
N THR A 648 -16.17 -10.62 18.33
CA THR A 648 -16.29 -11.34 19.61
C THR A 648 -14.93 -11.84 20.09
N GLN A 649 -14.05 -12.22 19.14
CA GLN A 649 -12.69 -12.68 19.41
C GLN A 649 -11.77 -11.49 19.74
N ASN A 650 -10.95 -11.61 20.80
CA ASN A 650 -9.91 -10.62 21.08
C ASN A 650 -8.68 -10.75 20.18
N VAL A 651 -8.42 -11.96 19.72
CA VAL A 651 -7.31 -12.30 18.81
C VAL A 651 -7.76 -13.34 17.81
N LEU A 652 -7.23 -13.29 16.59
CA LEU A 652 -7.52 -14.25 15.53
C LEU A 652 -6.29 -15.08 15.19
N VAL A 653 -6.42 -16.40 15.30
CA VAL A 653 -5.38 -17.36 14.90
C VAL A 653 -5.13 -17.21 13.40
N GLN A 654 -3.86 -17.10 13.05
CA GLN A 654 -3.39 -16.89 11.69
C GLN A 654 -3.11 -18.20 10.94
N GLN A 655 -2.72 -18.09 9.66
CA GLN A 655 -2.53 -19.24 8.78
C GLN A 655 -1.42 -20.18 9.31
N SER A 656 -1.72 -21.47 9.29
CA SER A 656 -0.72 -22.54 9.47
C SER A 656 0.25 -22.60 8.28
N ARG A 657 1.18 -23.54 8.30
CA ARG A 657 2.14 -23.78 7.21
C ARG A 657 1.42 -23.88 5.87
N THR A 658 1.94 -23.16 4.89
CA THR A 658 1.35 -23.06 3.55
C THR A 658 2.41 -23.40 2.51
N PHE A 659 2.05 -24.20 1.51
CA PHE A 659 2.89 -24.57 0.39
C PHE A 659 2.31 -23.95 -0.89
N VAL A 660 3.18 -23.45 -1.77
CA VAL A 660 2.78 -22.93 -3.09
C VAL A 660 3.82 -23.38 -4.12
N ALA A 661 3.36 -23.97 -5.21
CA ALA A 661 4.14 -24.21 -6.42
C ALA A 661 3.68 -23.25 -7.51
N LYS A 662 4.62 -22.58 -8.18
CA LYS A 662 4.35 -21.59 -9.21
C LYS A 662 5.21 -21.86 -10.44
N LEU A 663 4.60 -21.76 -11.62
CA LEU A 663 5.25 -21.79 -12.93
C LEU A 663 4.93 -20.50 -13.67
N VAL A 664 5.96 -19.84 -14.19
CA VAL A 664 5.85 -18.72 -15.13
C VAL A 664 6.52 -19.14 -16.43
N TYR A 665 5.85 -19.06 -17.56
CA TYR A 665 6.37 -19.42 -18.87
C TYR A 665 6.26 -18.23 -19.83
N GLY A 666 7.39 -17.84 -20.44
CA GLY A 666 7.49 -16.80 -21.47
C GLY A 666 7.71 -17.41 -22.86
N PHE A 667 7.02 -16.84 -23.86
CA PHE A 667 7.07 -17.27 -25.26
C PHE A 667 7.94 -16.34 -26.08
#